data_9225150785472f378c87010f48a922e2
#
_entry.id   9225150785472f378c87010f48a922e2
#
_cell.length_a   1.000
_cell.length_b   1.000
_cell.length_c   1.000
_cell.angle_alpha   90.00
_cell.angle_beta   90.00
_cell.angle_gamma   90.00
#
_symmetry.space_group_name_H-M   'P 1'
#
loop_
_entity.id
_entity.type
_entity.pdbx_description
1 polymer ?
#
loop_
_entity_poly.entity_id
_entity_poly.type
_entity_poly.pdbx_seq_one_letter_code
_entity_poly.pdbx_strand_id
1 'polypeptide(L)'
;MKYLLLLLSLFSLTALTAQDKDLIKARTALQNKQWARAQSIAESVVEDDKTAVEFWYIKASAEYEMSQMDKYRGGKVNYFKECAKSAVKARTKDVNGKHYEPYAKWMKDITVQNNKEAMAAYAQNSYAKAIQLYKNSYMLTGDTIAYGMLGLSYTKDRQEREGLKILKTVANWNFGAWSAQTCPGTFMREPFEILSNYYLGKGFYDSALSYTEMGLQVYSSNIILKSNIRTLINKDITAAAKQGYNSAYLEVINRALNYFPADTTYLLAQNNYYLSKLGTLTRSKPWDEAGNMLTQFYRMKKEAVVRGVVNPADVFLIKDSTAFLYQCLDYFLRRNQSGSIAFHFKKWYAAQKSIPAVTEPIMESLLKAPPKTISRKLISILFADAREDFPKNKNISQYRLNFFNTWTAQPVKAAETYLQLEMCEALVTDFPKDKTLPSTRVKLLFQCTDSAVKDENMYAAWRYLNRLEAIDEKTLVILSPAGKKLDDLYKRVAEKDFFVRYSQTRITYQTKNGVKRAATGWDGSSNLCKAGSLPDSTLYKVIDRLNYFRQNAGVKQPMALSMDKVKKCQEAAVMFAPLGIFSREPKPETHQCYTRNAAEAAANAQAILEPNPAQCVTIFMDDRKSDEMINRRSILNPGSQYAGFGSAENNSVFWLLDLAPTPDSAWYKTHFVAWPNRYTPKMLFMDKWTFSMDAPLKEAEVKVFDETNTEVPTIVFYQPAGQLNLPMLSFRPAADLGDKKPGTRWQVKITLKNKKTYNYSVTVI
;
A
#
# COMPACT_ATOMS: atom_id res chain seq x y z
N MET A 1 1.08 -35.25 -62.57
CA MET A 1 1.01 -34.91 -61.12
C MET A 1 0.55 -33.46 -60.84
N LYS A 2 0.86 -32.43 -61.63
CA LYS A 2 0.40 -31.06 -61.41
C LYS A 2 -1.12 -30.82 -61.64
N TYR A 3 -1.76 -31.60 -62.49
CA TYR A 3 -3.21 -31.48 -62.75
C TYR A 3 -4.08 -32.23 -61.72
N LEU A 4 -3.54 -33.21 -61.06
CA LEU A 4 -4.24 -33.91 -59.93
C LEU A 4 -4.31 -33.10 -58.67
N LEU A 5 -3.30 -32.25 -58.39
CA LEU A 5 -3.28 -31.30 -57.27
C LEU A 5 -4.22 -30.11 -57.49
N LEU A 6 -4.45 -29.71 -58.76
CA LEU A 6 -5.39 -28.63 -59.07
C LEU A 6 -6.86 -29.11 -58.97
N LEU A 7 -7.13 -30.37 -59.29
CA LEU A 7 -8.46 -30.96 -59.11
C LEU A 7 -8.79 -31.23 -57.60
N LEU A 8 -7.81 -31.58 -56.81
CA LEU A 8 -7.98 -31.71 -55.33
C LEU A 8 -8.13 -30.37 -54.62
N SER A 9 -7.58 -29.26 -55.14
CA SER A 9 -7.82 -27.91 -54.61
C SER A 9 -9.13 -27.29 -54.98
N LEU A 10 -9.79 -27.79 -56.05
CA LEU A 10 -11.13 -27.37 -56.48
C LEU A 10 -12.26 -28.18 -55.81
N PHE A 11 -11.97 -29.34 -55.22
CA PHE A 11 -12.94 -30.11 -54.46
C PHE A 11 -12.92 -29.85 -52.95
N SER A 12 -12.09 -28.93 -52.45
CA SER A 12 -12.18 -28.38 -51.10
C SER A 12 -13.14 -27.19 -50.94
N LEU A 13 -14.02 -26.96 -51.95
CA LEU A 13 -15.28 -26.29 -51.66
C LEU A 13 -16.08 -27.27 -50.80
N THR A 14 -15.86 -27.19 -49.50
CA THR A 14 -16.66 -27.84 -48.46
C THR A 14 -18.13 -27.64 -48.85
N ALA A 15 -18.82 -28.75 -49.17
CA ALA A 15 -20.26 -28.71 -49.29
C ALA A 15 -20.79 -28.13 -47.99
N LEU A 16 -21.22 -26.87 -48.00
CA LEU A 16 -21.89 -26.23 -46.87
C LEU A 16 -22.96 -27.17 -46.37
N THR A 17 -22.89 -27.56 -45.11
CA THR A 17 -23.95 -28.37 -44.49
C THR A 17 -25.29 -27.62 -44.62
N ALA A 18 -26.40 -28.34 -44.50
CA ALA A 18 -27.71 -27.66 -44.47
C ALA A 18 -27.76 -26.60 -43.39
N GLN A 19 -27.13 -26.89 -42.27
CA GLN A 19 -27.04 -26.01 -41.10
C GLN A 19 -26.19 -24.76 -41.39
N ASP A 20 -25.09 -24.86 -42.16
CA ASP A 20 -24.30 -23.69 -42.59
C ASP A 20 -25.09 -22.76 -43.49
N LYS A 21 -25.91 -23.33 -44.39
CA LYS A 21 -26.79 -22.55 -45.30
C LYS A 21 -27.84 -21.80 -44.50
N ASP A 22 -28.44 -22.44 -43.49
CA ASP A 22 -29.45 -21.81 -42.66
C ASP A 22 -28.84 -20.78 -41.71
N LEU A 23 -27.58 -20.96 -41.26
CA LEU A 23 -26.85 -19.95 -40.50
C LEU A 23 -26.64 -18.67 -41.35
N ILE A 24 -26.22 -18.82 -42.58
CA ILE A 24 -26.07 -17.69 -43.51
C ILE A 24 -27.40 -16.98 -43.70
N LYS A 25 -28.48 -17.72 -43.94
CA LYS A 25 -29.85 -17.15 -44.12
C LYS A 25 -30.31 -16.41 -42.87
N ALA A 26 -30.09 -16.99 -41.66
CA ALA A 26 -30.48 -16.40 -40.42
C ALA A 26 -29.69 -15.11 -40.13
N ARG A 27 -28.38 -15.12 -40.33
CA ARG A 27 -27.51 -13.93 -40.22
C ARG A 27 -27.92 -12.83 -41.20
N THR A 28 -28.17 -13.19 -42.47
CA THR A 28 -28.61 -12.25 -43.49
C THR A 28 -29.97 -11.64 -43.14
N ALA A 29 -30.91 -12.45 -42.66
CA ALA A 29 -32.21 -11.96 -42.21
C ALA A 29 -32.05 -11.00 -40.99
N LEU A 30 -31.15 -11.31 -40.05
CA LEU A 30 -30.84 -10.44 -38.91
C LEU A 30 -30.25 -9.11 -39.36
N GLN A 31 -29.26 -9.13 -40.27
CA GLN A 31 -28.62 -7.93 -40.84
C GLN A 31 -29.61 -7.06 -41.63
N ASN A 32 -30.51 -7.69 -42.36
CA ASN A 32 -31.56 -7.01 -43.14
C ASN A 32 -32.77 -6.58 -42.28
N LYS A 33 -32.68 -6.66 -40.96
CA LYS A 33 -33.74 -6.29 -40.03
C LYS A 33 -35.06 -7.07 -40.22
N GLN A 34 -34.96 -8.28 -40.77
CA GLN A 34 -36.10 -9.21 -40.99
C GLN A 34 -36.24 -10.08 -39.73
N TRP A 35 -36.52 -9.45 -38.58
CA TRP A 35 -36.43 -10.06 -37.24
C TRP A 35 -37.27 -11.34 -37.11
N ALA A 36 -38.57 -11.30 -37.49
CA ALA A 36 -39.43 -12.46 -37.42
C ALA A 36 -38.93 -13.64 -38.29
N ARG A 37 -38.32 -13.35 -39.44
CA ARG A 37 -37.71 -14.37 -40.31
C ARG A 37 -36.44 -14.93 -39.70
N ALA A 38 -35.57 -14.07 -39.15
CA ALA A 38 -34.37 -14.52 -38.45
C ALA A 38 -34.71 -15.41 -37.25
N GLN A 39 -35.71 -15.03 -36.46
CA GLN A 39 -36.22 -15.81 -35.33
C GLN A 39 -36.76 -17.18 -35.82
N SER A 40 -37.62 -17.21 -36.85
CA SER A 40 -38.22 -18.46 -37.32
C SER A 40 -37.19 -19.45 -37.86
N ILE A 41 -36.19 -18.98 -38.64
CA ILE A 41 -35.08 -19.83 -39.10
C ILE A 41 -34.26 -20.38 -37.91
N ALA A 42 -33.89 -19.50 -36.95
CA ALA A 42 -33.12 -19.92 -35.82
C ALA A 42 -33.92 -20.89 -34.92
N GLU A 43 -35.23 -20.67 -34.76
CA GLU A 43 -36.14 -21.53 -33.97
C GLU A 43 -36.22 -22.93 -34.54
N SER A 44 -36.44 -23.06 -35.86
CA SER A 44 -36.47 -24.35 -36.53
C SER A 44 -35.15 -25.14 -36.28
N VAL A 45 -34.01 -24.50 -36.39
CA VAL A 45 -32.72 -25.20 -36.23
C VAL A 45 -32.52 -25.61 -34.75
N VAL A 46 -32.87 -24.76 -33.75
CA VAL A 46 -32.65 -25.11 -32.36
C VAL A 46 -33.70 -26.09 -31.80
N GLU A 47 -34.81 -26.31 -32.52
CA GLU A 47 -35.76 -27.39 -32.25
C GLU A 47 -35.17 -28.75 -32.58
N ASP A 48 -34.48 -28.83 -33.75
CA ASP A 48 -33.82 -30.05 -34.24
C ASP A 48 -32.46 -30.29 -33.57
N ASP A 49 -31.63 -29.23 -33.47
CA ASP A 49 -30.31 -29.26 -32.82
C ASP A 49 -30.20 -28.23 -31.66
N LYS A 50 -30.51 -28.70 -30.49
CA LYS A 50 -30.40 -27.87 -29.25
C LYS A 50 -28.98 -27.40 -28.94
N THR A 51 -27.95 -27.96 -29.59
CA THR A 51 -26.54 -27.61 -29.39
C THR A 51 -26.06 -26.50 -30.31
N ALA A 52 -26.85 -26.08 -31.27
CA ALA A 52 -26.53 -25.01 -32.26
C ALA A 52 -26.46 -23.63 -31.55
N VAL A 53 -25.34 -23.34 -30.92
CA VAL A 53 -25.13 -22.16 -30.01
C VAL A 53 -25.47 -20.85 -30.73
N GLU A 54 -24.96 -20.66 -31.92
CA GLU A 54 -25.11 -19.38 -32.64
C GLU A 54 -26.56 -19.09 -33.03
N PHE A 55 -27.34 -20.11 -33.34
CA PHE A 55 -28.75 -19.94 -33.61
C PHE A 55 -29.55 -19.51 -32.38
N TRP A 56 -29.15 -19.95 -31.18
CA TRP A 56 -29.72 -19.42 -29.93
C TRP A 56 -29.45 -17.93 -29.76
N TYR A 57 -28.24 -17.44 -30.14
CA TYR A 57 -27.94 -16.02 -30.12
C TYR A 57 -28.69 -15.22 -31.14
N ILE A 58 -28.82 -15.76 -32.40
CA ILE A 58 -29.59 -15.12 -33.47
C ILE A 58 -31.07 -15.03 -33.06
N LYS A 59 -31.64 -16.13 -32.57
CA LYS A 59 -33.01 -16.14 -32.04
C LYS A 59 -33.21 -15.09 -30.96
N ALA A 60 -32.35 -15.05 -29.96
CA ALA A 60 -32.42 -14.08 -28.90
C ALA A 60 -32.29 -12.63 -29.43
N SER A 61 -31.36 -12.37 -30.34
CA SER A 61 -31.22 -11.04 -30.95
C SER A 61 -32.47 -10.59 -31.69
N ALA A 62 -33.07 -11.48 -32.48
CA ALA A 62 -34.30 -11.18 -33.17
C ALA A 62 -35.46 -10.90 -32.21
N GLU A 63 -35.60 -11.70 -31.15
CA GLU A 63 -36.61 -11.52 -30.10
C GLU A 63 -36.37 -10.20 -29.33
N TYR A 64 -35.12 -9.81 -29.06
CA TYR A 64 -34.78 -8.53 -28.44
C TYR A 64 -35.25 -7.35 -29.33
N GLU A 65 -34.89 -7.35 -30.60
CA GLU A 65 -35.30 -6.29 -31.51
C GLU A 65 -36.82 -6.22 -31.69
N MET A 66 -37.49 -7.37 -31.76
CA MET A 66 -38.94 -7.43 -31.78
C MET A 66 -39.57 -6.87 -30.49
N SER A 67 -38.96 -7.09 -29.35
CA SER A 67 -39.42 -6.55 -28.10
C SER A 67 -39.41 -5.02 -28.00
N GLN A 68 -38.53 -4.38 -28.80
CA GLN A 68 -38.38 -2.92 -28.88
C GLN A 68 -39.42 -2.27 -29.83
N MET A 69 -40.11 -3.04 -30.64
CA MET A 69 -41.04 -2.53 -31.68
C MET A 69 -42.48 -2.49 -31.17
N ASP A 70 -43.19 -1.38 -31.34
CA ASP A 70 -44.55 -1.19 -30.86
C ASP A 70 -45.54 -2.22 -31.41
N LYS A 71 -45.35 -2.67 -32.66
CA LYS A 71 -46.22 -3.68 -33.26
C LYS A 71 -46.26 -5.05 -32.57
N TYR A 72 -45.24 -5.33 -31.75
CA TYR A 72 -45.14 -6.55 -30.93
C TYR A 72 -45.44 -6.35 -29.45
N ARG A 73 -45.61 -5.09 -29.02
CA ARG A 73 -45.97 -4.75 -27.61
C ARG A 73 -47.43 -5.06 -27.40
N GLY A 74 -47.73 -5.79 -26.31
CA GLY A 74 -49.10 -6.16 -25.95
C GLY A 74 -49.67 -7.39 -26.67
N GLY A 75 -48.87 -8.03 -27.52
CA GLY A 75 -49.22 -9.31 -28.15
C GLY A 75 -49.23 -10.48 -27.18
N LYS A 76 -49.73 -11.65 -27.62
CA LYS A 76 -49.76 -12.89 -26.82
C LYS A 76 -48.38 -13.36 -26.36
N VAL A 77 -47.31 -12.97 -27.08
CA VAL A 77 -45.92 -13.36 -26.83
C VAL A 77 -45.17 -12.16 -26.21
N ASN A 78 -44.61 -12.35 -25.03
CA ASN A 78 -43.67 -11.37 -24.46
C ASN A 78 -42.26 -11.65 -25.01
N TYR A 79 -41.91 -11.00 -26.10
CA TYR A 79 -40.61 -11.19 -26.76
C TYR A 79 -39.42 -10.85 -25.91
N PHE A 80 -39.50 -9.90 -24.97
CA PHE A 80 -38.41 -9.61 -24.05
C PHE A 80 -38.15 -10.82 -23.12
N LYS A 81 -39.21 -11.46 -22.63
CA LYS A 81 -39.08 -12.66 -21.79
C LYS A 81 -38.57 -13.87 -22.59
N GLU A 82 -39.03 -14.04 -23.85
CA GLU A 82 -38.49 -15.10 -24.70
C GLU A 82 -37.04 -14.88 -25.07
N CYS A 83 -36.66 -13.64 -25.41
CA CYS A 83 -35.25 -13.26 -25.62
C CYS A 83 -34.40 -13.63 -24.42
N ALA A 84 -34.80 -13.28 -23.19
CA ALA A 84 -34.06 -13.64 -21.99
C ALA A 84 -33.86 -15.17 -21.87
N LYS A 85 -34.87 -15.97 -22.16
CA LYS A 85 -34.77 -17.45 -22.15
C LYS A 85 -33.80 -17.96 -23.24
N SER A 86 -33.92 -17.45 -24.44
CA SER A 86 -33.07 -17.84 -25.59
C SER A 86 -31.61 -17.46 -25.34
N ALA A 87 -31.35 -16.26 -24.79
CA ALA A 87 -30.03 -15.77 -24.42
C ALA A 87 -29.37 -16.61 -23.32
N VAL A 88 -30.14 -17.00 -22.29
CA VAL A 88 -29.64 -17.90 -21.22
C VAL A 88 -29.26 -19.27 -21.79
N LYS A 89 -30.09 -19.82 -22.72
CA LYS A 89 -29.78 -21.08 -23.40
C LYS A 89 -28.50 -20.96 -24.23
N ALA A 90 -28.35 -19.86 -25.00
CA ALA A 90 -27.13 -19.57 -25.74
C ALA A 90 -25.90 -19.55 -24.84
N ARG A 91 -25.93 -18.76 -23.77
CA ARG A 91 -24.83 -18.64 -22.81
C ARG A 91 -24.49 -19.94 -22.09
N THR A 92 -25.50 -20.73 -21.73
CA THR A 92 -25.27 -22.03 -21.08
C THR A 92 -24.52 -23.00 -21.98
N LYS A 93 -24.68 -22.88 -23.31
CA LYS A 93 -24.06 -23.77 -24.28
C LYS A 93 -22.74 -23.20 -24.82
N ASP A 94 -22.55 -21.90 -24.80
CA ASP A 94 -21.33 -21.20 -25.20
C ASP A 94 -20.33 -21.15 -24.05
N VAL A 95 -19.88 -22.32 -23.62
CA VAL A 95 -18.99 -22.48 -22.45
C VAL A 95 -17.71 -21.62 -22.57
N ASN A 96 -17.15 -21.51 -23.76
CA ASN A 96 -15.92 -20.77 -24.01
C ASN A 96 -16.15 -19.31 -24.43
N GLY A 97 -17.39 -18.86 -24.49
CA GLY A 97 -17.74 -17.49 -24.88
C GLY A 97 -17.41 -17.14 -26.35
N LYS A 98 -17.21 -18.15 -27.22
CA LYS A 98 -16.77 -17.98 -28.58
C LYS A 98 -17.71 -17.09 -29.42
N HIS A 99 -19.00 -17.15 -29.15
CA HIS A 99 -20.05 -16.43 -29.91
C HIS A 99 -20.62 -15.21 -29.15
N TYR A 100 -20.13 -14.91 -27.95
CA TYR A 100 -20.72 -13.92 -27.02
C TYR A 100 -20.57 -12.46 -27.49
N GLU A 101 -19.37 -12.06 -27.91
CA GLU A 101 -19.02 -10.64 -28.16
C GLU A 101 -19.99 -9.86 -29.06
N PRO A 102 -20.45 -10.39 -30.18
CA PRO A 102 -21.39 -9.65 -31.01
C PRO A 102 -22.73 -9.31 -30.36
N TYR A 103 -23.07 -10.01 -29.29
CA TYR A 103 -24.37 -9.95 -28.62
C TYR A 103 -24.30 -9.28 -27.21
N ALA A 104 -23.10 -8.95 -26.75
CA ALA A 104 -22.86 -8.45 -25.37
C ALA A 104 -23.66 -7.18 -25.02
N LYS A 105 -23.89 -6.31 -26.01
CA LYS A 105 -24.54 -5.01 -25.79
C LYS A 105 -25.96 -5.16 -25.25
N TRP A 106 -26.83 -5.85 -25.95
CA TRP A 106 -28.22 -6.00 -25.56
C TRP A 106 -28.42 -6.99 -24.40
N MET A 107 -27.48 -7.89 -24.17
CA MET A 107 -27.49 -8.76 -22.99
C MET A 107 -27.38 -7.97 -21.67
N LYS A 108 -26.66 -6.84 -21.68
CA LYS A 108 -26.62 -5.93 -20.53
C LYS A 108 -27.99 -5.34 -20.23
N ASP A 109 -28.75 -4.96 -21.25
CA ASP A 109 -30.10 -4.40 -21.08
C ASP A 109 -31.05 -5.44 -20.45
N ILE A 110 -30.97 -6.69 -20.91
CA ILE A 110 -31.74 -7.80 -20.29
C ILE A 110 -31.30 -8.03 -18.84
N THR A 111 -30.01 -8.00 -18.58
CA THR A 111 -29.50 -8.17 -17.21
C THR A 111 -30.02 -7.07 -16.28
N VAL A 112 -30.02 -5.80 -16.73
CA VAL A 112 -30.55 -4.67 -15.94
C VAL A 112 -32.03 -4.88 -15.64
N GLN A 113 -32.83 -5.28 -16.61
CA GLN A 113 -34.26 -5.52 -16.39
C GLN A 113 -34.52 -6.73 -15.48
N ASN A 114 -33.79 -7.84 -15.73
CA ASN A 114 -33.88 -9.02 -14.86
C ASN A 114 -33.51 -8.69 -13.39
N ASN A 115 -32.47 -7.89 -13.19
CA ASN A 115 -32.05 -7.48 -11.86
C ASN A 115 -33.12 -6.61 -11.18
N LYS A 116 -33.76 -5.70 -11.92
CA LYS A 116 -34.88 -4.88 -11.40
C LYS A 116 -36.06 -5.76 -10.97
N GLU A 117 -36.45 -6.72 -11.79
CA GLU A 117 -37.53 -7.64 -11.46
C GLU A 117 -37.18 -8.61 -10.31
N ALA A 118 -35.90 -9.06 -10.31
CA ALA A 118 -35.36 -9.90 -9.25
C ALA A 118 -35.38 -9.20 -7.90
N MET A 119 -34.97 -7.93 -7.87
CA MET A 119 -34.98 -7.12 -6.66
C MET A 119 -36.39 -6.88 -6.15
N ALA A 120 -37.36 -6.64 -7.04
CA ALA A 120 -38.76 -6.54 -6.67
C ALA A 120 -39.30 -7.87 -6.11
N ALA A 121 -38.97 -9.01 -6.72
CA ALA A 121 -39.33 -10.33 -6.25
C ALA A 121 -38.70 -10.65 -4.87
N TYR A 122 -37.44 -10.29 -4.68
CA TYR A 122 -36.73 -10.45 -3.39
C TYR A 122 -37.41 -9.62 -2.28
N ALA A 123 -37.74 -8.37 -2.56
CA ALA A 123 -38.43 -7.47 -1.62
C ALA A 123 -39.84 -7.98 -1.26
N GLN A 124 -40.49 -8.69 -2.16
CA GLN A 124 -41.82 -9.35 -1.94
C GLN A 124 -41.70 -10.75 -1.34
N ASN A 125 -40.51 -11.17 -0.87
CA ASN A 125 -40.22 -12.50 -0.35
C ASN A 125 -40.46 -13.65 -1.35
N SER A 126 -40.58 -13.36 -2.64
CA SER A 126 -40.69 -14.33 -3.73
C SER A 126 -39.31 -14.86 -4.14
N TYR A 127 -38.65 -15.53 -3.20
CA TYR A 127 -37.20 -15.88 -3.34
C TYR A 127 -36.93 -16.84 -4.50
N ALA A 128 -37.81 -17.84 -4.75
CA ALA A 128 -37.68 -18.76 -5.88
C ALA A 128 -37.64 -18.01 -7.23
N LYS A 129 -38.50 -16.98 -7.41
CA LYS A 129 -38.47 -16.11 -8.60
C LYS A 129 -37.22 -15.26 -8.67
N ALA A 130 -36.80 -14.70 -7.54
CA ALA A 130 -35.57 -13.91 -7.46
C ALA A 130 -34.34 -14.77 -7.83
N ILE A 131 -34.22 -16.00 -7.32
CA ILE A 131 -33.19 -16.99 -7.66
C ILE A 131 -33.12 -17.19 -9.17
N GLN A 132 -34.24 -17.45 -9.83
CA GLN A 132 -34.27 -17.71 -11.27
C GLN A 132 -33.78 -16.48 -12.05
N LEU A 133 -34.21 -15.29 -11.70
CA LEU A 133 -33.84 -14.05 -12.40
C LEU A 133 -32.38 -13.67 -12.18
N TYR A 134 -31.88 -13.72 -10.94
CA TYR A 134 -30.48 -13.44 -10.63
C TYR A 134 -29.53 -14.47 -11.27
N LYS A 135 -29.93 -15.76 -11.29
CA LYS A 135 -29.18 -16.80 -11.98
C LYS A 135 -29.06 -16.50 -13.48
N ASN A 136 -30.17 -16.08 -14.11
CA ASN A 136 -30.16 -15.68 -15.52
C ASN A 136 -29.25 -14.48 -15.73
N SER A 137 -29.31 -13.46 -14.91
CA SER A 137 -28.46 -12.27 -15.00
C SER A 137 -26.97 -12.62 -14.92
N TYR A 138 -26.60 -13.46 -13.95
CA TYR A 138 -25.22 -13.93 -13.82
C TYR A 138 -24.76 -14.75 -15.02
N MET A 139 -25.60 -15.63 -15.53
CA MET A 139 -25.32 -16.42 -16.73
C MET A 139 -25.12 -15.56 -17.98
N LEU A 140 -25.89 -14.49 -18.13
CA LEU A 140 -25.83 -13.63 -19.33
C LEU A 140 -24.57 -12.78 -19.38
N THR A 141 -24.18 -12.15 -18.28
CA THR A 141 -23.13 -11.11 -18.29
C THR A 141 -22.03 -11.32 -17.27
N GLY A 142 -22.11 -12.37 -16.43
CA GLY A 142 -21.22 -12.55 -15.30
C GLY A 142 -21.44 -11.49 -14.21
N ASP A 143 -22.62 -10.88 -14.14
CA ASP A 143 -22.93 -9.82 -13.17
C ASP A 143 -22.71 -10.29 -11.73
N THR A 144 -21.68 -9.77 -11.13
CA THR A 144 -21.24 -10.16 -9.78
C THR A 144 -22.23 -9.72 -8.69
N ILE A 145 -22.97 -8.63 -8.91
CA ILE A 145 -24.05 -8.19 -8.01
C ILE A 145 -25.19 -9.21 -8.04
N ALA A 146 -25.62 -9.60 -9.25
CA ALA A 146 -26.63 -10.62 -9.41
C ALA A 146 -26.20 -11.95 -8.78
N TYR A 147 -24.90 -12.31 -8.88
CA TYR A 147 -24.37 -13.52 -8.24
C TYR A 147 -24.46 -13.45 -6.71
N GLY A 148 -24.13 -12.30 -6.12
CA GLY A 148 -24.28 -12.12 -4.68
C GLY A 148 -25.74 -12.17 -4.22
N MET A 149 -26.65 -11.49 -4.93
CA MET A 149 -28.10 -11.52 -4.66
C MET A 149 -28.69 -12.91 -4.87
N LEU A 150 -28.15 -13.70 -5.80
CA LEU A 150 -28.49 -15.12 -5.96
C LEU A 150 -28.16 -15.90 -4.69
N GLY A 151 -26.98 -15.71 -4.11
CA GLY A 151 -26.57 -16.34 -2.85
C GLY A 151 -27.49 -15.96 -1.69
N LEU A 152 -27.82 -14.67 -1.56
CA LEU A 152 -28.76 -14.18 -0.55
C LEU A 152 -30.18 -14.79 -0.74
N SER A 153 -30.64 -14.83 -1.99
CA SER A 153 -31.96 -15.40 -2.31
C SER A 153 -32.05 -16.90 -1.95
N TYR A 154 -31.00 -17.67 -2.21
CA TYR A 154 -30.92 -19.07 -1.80
C TYR A 154 -30.97 -19.24 -0.27
N THR A 155 -30.24 -18.40 0.49
CA THR A 155 -30.29 -18.49 1.96
C THR A 155 -31.66 -18.13 2.51
N LYS A 156 -32.34 -17.15 1.94
CA LYS A 156 -33.72 -16.76 2.32
C LYS A 156 -34.77 -17.82 1.92
N ASP A 157 -34.53 -18.54 0.82
CA ASP A 157 -35.34 -19.64 0.34
C ASP A 157 -35.05 -20.97 1.08
N ARG A 158 -34.32 -20.93 2.18
CA ARG A 158 -33.90 -22.10 2.99
C ARG A 158 -33.00 -23.11 2.26
N GLN A 159 -32.44 -22.74 1.12
CA GLN A 159 -31.45 -23.50 0.39
C GLN A 159 -30.02 -23.09 0.86
N GLU A 160 -29.74 -23.27 2.16
CA GLU A 160 -28.56 -22.75 2.84
C GLU A 160 -27.25 -23.21 2.18
N ARG A 161 -27.14 -24.47 1.77
CA ARG A 161 -25.92 -25.03 1.20
C ARG A 161 -25.50 -24.30 -0.06
N GLU A 162 -26.44 -24.08 -0.97
CA GLU A 162 -26.16 -23.37 -2.23
C GLU A 162 -25.90 -21.89 -1.99
N GLY A 163 -26.69 -21.28 -1.12
CA GLY A 163 -26.51 -19.89 -0.72
C GLY A 163 -25.15 -19.64 -0.09
N LEU A 164 -24.75 -20.43 0.88
CA LEU A 164 -23.44 -20.29 1.56
C LEU A 164 -22.26 -20.51 0.61
N LYS A 165 -22.37 -21.43 -0.35
CA LYS A 165 -21.32 -21.63 -1.37
C LYS A 165 -21.08 -20.36 -2.18
N ILE A 166 -22.14 -19.73 -2.65
CA ILE A 166 -22.08 -18.48 -3.40
C ILE A 166 -21.58 -17.33 -2.51
N LEU A 167 -22.13 -17.18 -1.30
CA LEU A 167 -21.76 -16.10 -0.39
C LEU A 167 -20.29 -16.18 0.04
N LYS A 168 -19.71 -17.38 0.19
CA LYS A 168 -18.26 -17.54 0.40
C LYS A 168 -17.46 -17.00 -0.77
N THR A 169 -17.87 -17.32 -1.99
CA THR A 169 -17.22 -16.80 -3.20
C THR A 169 -17.30 -15.27 -3.23
N VAL A 170 -18.48 -14.73 -2.94
CA VAL A 170 -18.69 -13.26 -2.91
C VAL A 170 -17.89 -12.61 -1.79
N ALA A 171 -17.88 -13.16 -0.59
CA ALA A 171 -17.11 -12.64 0.53
C ALA A 171 -15.58 -12.67 0.27
N ASN A 172 -15.13 -13.61 -0.56
CA ASN A 172 -13.73 -13.70 -0.97
C ASN A 172 -13.38 -12.78 -2.14
N TRP A 173 -14.32 -12.13 -2.80
CA TRP A 173 -14.00 -11.12 -3.81
C TRP A 173 -13.45 -9.86 -3.13
N ASN A 174 -12.49 -9.19 -3.80
CA ASN A 174 -11.89 -7.99 -3.25
C ASN A 174 -12.82 -6.78 -3.46
N PHE A 175 -13.50 -6.39 -2.39
CA PHE A 175 -14.45 -5.26 -2.42
C PHE A 175 -13.76 -3.88 -2.47
N GLY A 176 -12.43 -3.80 -2.41
CA GLY A 176 -11.69 -2.56 -2.58
C GLY A 176 -11.86 -1.91 -3.96
N ALA A 177 -12.20 -2.71 -4.99
CA ALA A 177 -12.50 -2.23 -6.34
C ALA A 177 -13.98 -1.81 -6.54
N TRP A 178 -14.85 -2.07 -5.57
CA TRP A 178 -16.27 -1.79 -5.65
C TRP A 178 -16.57 -0.51 -4.88
N SER A 179 -16.71 0.59 -5.59
CA SER A 179 -17.05 1.86 -4.95
C SER A 179 -18.47 1.80 -4.39
N ALA A 180 -18.70 2.50 -3.28
CA ALA A 180 -20.02 2.67 -2.68
C ALA A 180 -21.07 3.26 -3.65
N GLN A 181 -20.63 3.79 -4.79
CA GLN A 181 -21.47 4.35 -5.86
C GLN A 181 -22.09 3.29 -6.78
N THR A 182 -21.55 2.06 -6.85
CA THR A 182 -21.99 1.02 -7.78
C THR A 182 -22.86 -0.08 -7.15
N CYS A 183 -22.96 -0.14 -5.81
CA CYS A 183 -23.74 -1.14 -5.10
C CYS A 183 -24.67 -0.53 -4.05
N PRO A 184 -25.94 -1.00 -3.94
CA PRO A 184 -26.79 -0.63 -2.82
C PRO A 184 -26.14 -1.04 -1.50
N GLY A 185 -25.89 -0.08 -0.58
CA GLY A 185 -25.08 -0.24 0.64
C GLY A 185 -25.50 -1.36 1.60
N THR A 186 -26.69 -1.94 1.47
CA THR A 186 -27.18 -3.06 2.28
C THR A 186 -26.73 -4.41 1.73
N PHE A 187 -26.64 -4.57 0.42
CA PHE A 187 -26.30 -5.83 -0.22
C PHE A 187 -24.91 -6.35 0.13
N MET A 188 -23.92 -5.46 0.21
CA MET A 188 -22.54 -5.86 0.43
C MET A 188 -22.24 -6.31 1.86
N ARG A 189 -23.06 -5.91 2.83
CA ARG A 189 -22.95 -6.29 4.26
C ARG A 189 -23.50 -7.69 4.53
N GLU A 190 -24.63 -8.00 3.92
CA GLU A 190 -25.37 -9.23 4.21
C GLU A 190 -24.56 -10.52 4.02
N PRO A 191 -23.70 -10.68 2.99
CA PRO A 191 -22.87 -11.87 2.85
C PRO A 191 -22.00 -12.15 4.08
N PHE A 192 -21.36 -11.12 4.62
CA PHE A 192 -20.52 -11.26 5.81
C PHE A 192 -21.34 -11.53 7.07
N GLU A 193 -22.49 -10.87 7.22
CA GLU A 193 -23.40 -11.08 8.34
C GLU A 193 -23.94 -12.53 8.35
N ILE A 194 -24.37 -13.03 7.21
CA ILE A 194 -24.91 -14.39 7.09
C ILE A 194 -23.82 -15.42 7.35
N LEU A 195 -22.65 -15.28 6.74
CA LEU A 195 -21.54 -16.22 6.94
C LEU A 195 -21.06 -16.21 8.39
N SER A 196 -20.86 -15.02 8.97
CA SER A 196 -20.46 -14.87 10.37
C SER A 196 -21.48 -15.52 11.32
N ASN A 197 -22.76 -15.22 11.17
CA ASN A 197 -23.84 -15.79 12.00
C ASN A 197 -23.95 -17.30 11.83
N TYR A 198 -23.85 -17.81 10.59
CA TYR A 198 -23.92 -19.23 10.32
C TYR A 198 -22.81 -20.00 11.03
N TYR A 199 -21.55 -19.56 10.84
CA TYR A 199 -20.41 -20.22 11.46
C TYR A 199 -20.40 -20.09 12.98
N LEU A 200 -20.80 -18.93 13.50
CA LEU A 200 -20.96 -18.71 14.95
C LEU A 200 -22.00 -19.68 15.54
N GLY A 201 -23.17 -19.83 14.90
CA GLY A 201 -24.21 -20.73 15.33
C GLY A 201 -23.85 -22.23 15.21
N LYS A 202 -22.92 -22.59 14.31
CA LYS A 202 -22.40 -23.96 14.17
C LYS A 202 -21.18 -24.23 15.07
N GLY A 203 -20.68 -23.24 15.79
CA GLY A 203 -19.51 -23.38 16.65
C GLY A 203 -18.15 -23.39 15.91
N PHE A 204 -18.13 -23.05 14.61
CA PHE A 204 -16.90 -22.90 13.84
C PHE A 204 -16.32 -21.48 14.00
N TYR A 205 -15.71 -21.23 15.16
CA TYR A 205 -15.35 -19.89 15.63
C TYR A 205 -14.29 -19.21 14.78
N ASP A 206 -13.29 -19.95 14.28
CA ASP A 206 -12.26 -19.40 13.40
C ASP A 206 -12.83 -18.89 12.08
N SER A 207 -13.75 -19.67 11.49
CA SER A 207 -14.44 -19.23 10.27
C SER A 207 -15.37 -18.04 10.55
N ALA A 208 -16.08 -18.04 11.68
CA ALA A 208 -16.93 -16.92 12.08
C ALA A 208 -16.08 -15.65 12.28
N LEU A 209 -14.93 -15.77 12.94
CA LEU A 209 -13.98 -14.68 13.16
C LEU A 209 -13.49 -14.10 11.82
N SER A 210 -13.02 -14.96 10.93
CA SER A 210 -12.50 -14.56 9.62
C SER A 210 -13.51 -13.73 8.82
N TYR A 211 -14.76 -14.21 8.69
CA TYR A 211 -15.80 -13.47 7.96
C TYR A 211 -16.26 -12.21 8.69
N THR A 212 -16.25 -12.21 10.02
CA THR A 212 -16.58 -11.02 10.82
C THR A 212 -15.52 -9.93 10.62
N GLU A 213 -14.24 -10.28 10.68
CA GLU A 213 -13.13 -9.35 10.51
C GLU A 213 -13.08 -8.81 9.08
N MET A 214 -13.21 -9.67 8.07
CA MET A 214 -13.32 -9.24 6.67
C MET A 214 -14.46 -8.24 6.47
N GLY A 215 -15.62 -8.51 7.06
CA GLY A 215 -16.75 -7.60 6.99
C GLY A 215 -16.53 -6.28 7.72
N LEU A 216 -15.88 -6.28 8.88
CA LEU A 216 -15.57 -5.07 9.65
C LEU A 216 -14.48 -4.20 9.03
N GLN A 217 -13.55 -4.78 8.25
CA GLN A 217 -12.58 -4.00 7.47
C GLN A 217 -13.28 -3.07 6.47
N VAL A 218 -14.38 -3.52 5.88
CA VAL A 218 -15.14 -2.75 4.89
C VAL A 218 -16.28 -1.95 5.55
N TYR A 219 -16.93 -2.52 6.53
CA TYR A 219 -18.14 -1.98 7.21
C TYR A 219 -17.90 -1.83 8.72
N SER A 220 -16.96 -0.99 9.10
CA SER A 220 -16.48 -0.80 10.48
C SER A 220 -17.57 -0.43 11.49
N SER A 221 -18.70 0.12 11.03
CA SER A 221 -19.85 0.50 11.87
C SER A 221 -20.97 -0.54 11.92
N ASN A 222 -20.83 -1.70 11.26
CA ASN A 222 -21.87 -2.70 11.18
C ASN A 222 -22.20 -3.32 12.56
N ILE A 223 -23.41 -3.16 13.03
CA ILE A 223 -23.86 -3.55 14.37
C ILE A 223 -23.84 -5.07 14.57
N ILE A 224 -24.27 -5.84 13.56
CA ILE A 224 -24.33 -7.32 13.63
C ILE A 224 -22.90 -7.88 13.71
N LEU A 225 -22.01 -7.44 12.81
CA LEU A 225 -20.63 -7.88 12.83
C LEU A 225 -19.90 -7.43 14.10
N LYS A 226 -20.21 -6.24 14.62
CA LYS A 226 -19.68 -5.79 15.94
C LYS A 226 -20.20 -6.66 17.08
N SER A 227 -21.43 -7.10 17.04
CA SER A 227 -21.97 -8.05 18.03
C SER A 227 -21.28 -9.40 17.94
N ASN A 228 -21.06 -9.90 16.74
CA ASN A 228 -20.41 -11.19 16.51
C ASN A 228 -18.94 -11.17 16.94
N ILE A 229 -18.18 -10.12 16.57
CA ILE A 229 -16.78 -9.99 17.00
C ILE A 229 -16.67 -9.87 18.53
N ARG A 230 -17.61 -9.19 19.18
CA ARG A 230 -17.67 -9.11 20.64
C ARG A 230 -17.88 -10.50 21.26
N THR A 231 -18.80 -11.29 20.73
CA THR A 231 -19.06 -12.65 21.20
C THR A 231 -17.85 -13.55 21.05
N LEU A 232 -17.19 -13.50 19.91
CA LEU A 232 -15.97 -14.29 19.62
C LEU A 232 -14.82 -13.88 20.54
N ILE A 233 -14.56 -12.60 20.67
CA ILE A 233 -13.50 -12.07 21.54
C ILE A 233 -13.77 -12.43 23.01
N ASN A 234 -14.99 -12.29 23.51
CA ASN A 234 -15.32 -12.64 24.90
C ASN A 234 -15.07 -14.14 25.17
N LYS A 235 -15.33 -14.99 24.20
CA LYS A 235 -14.99 -16.41 24.28
C LYS A 235 -13.48 -16.62 24.37
N ASP A 236 -12.71 -15.95 23.50
CA ASP A 236 -11.25 -16.04 23.51
C ASP A 236 -10.68 -15.49 24.83
N ILE A 237 -11.21 -14.37 25.35
CA ILE A 237 -10.84 -13.83 26.66
C ILE A 237 -11.08 -14.86 27.76
N THR A 238 -12.25 -15.51 27.73
CA THR A 238 -12.60 -16.53 28.73
C THR A 238 -11.68 -17.75 28.63
N ALA A 239 -11.32 -18.18 27.45
CA ALA A 239 -10.37 -19.27 27.22
C ALA A 239 -8.95 -18.90 27.68
N ALA A 240 -8.48 -17.71 27.33
CA ALA A 240 -7.16 -17.22 27.73
C ALA A 240 -7.08 -16.99 29.26
N ALA A 241 -8.12 -16.48 29.89
CA ALA A 241 -8.18 -16.30 31.35
C ALA A 241 -8.01 -17.61 32.12
N LYS A 242 -8.54 -18.73 31.61
CA LYS A 242 -8.36 -20.06 32.20
C LYS A 242 -6.91 -20.53 32.18
N GLN A 243 -6.09 -20.03 31.25
CA GLN A 243 -4.67 -20.31 31.14
C GLN A 243 -3.81 -19.34 31.97
N GLY A 244 -4.46 -18.43 32.68
CA GLY A 244 -3.85 -17.38 33.50
C GLY A 244 -3.57 -16.09 32.71
N TYR A 245 -3.22 -15.04 33.46
CA TYR A 245 -2.91 -13.71 32.91
C TYR A 245 -1.53 -13.72 32.23
N ASN A 246 -1.47 -14.22 31.00
CA ASN A 246 -0.25 -14.30 30.17
C ASN A 246 -0.32 -13.35 28.96
N SER A 247 0.68 -13.38 28.06
CA SER A 247 0.72 -12.54 26.87
C SER A 247 -0.48 -12.79 25.94
N ALA A 248 -0.91 -14.04 25.81
CA ALA A 248 -2.07 -14.39 24.98
C ALA A 248 -3.37 -13.73 25.50
N TYR A 249 -3.55 -13.66 26.82
CA TYR A 249 -4.68 -12.94 27.42
C TYR A 249 -4.65 -11.46 27.05
N LEU A 250 -3.47 -10.82 27.14
CA LEU A 250 -3.32 -9.40 26.78
C LEU A 250 -3.56 -9.15 25.28
N GLU A 251 -3.09 -10.04 24.41
CA GLU A 251 -3.30 -9.92 22.95
C GLU A 251 -4.78 -9.94 22.59
N VAL A 252 -5.55 -10.84 23.19
CA VAL A 252 -7.00 -10.91 22.97
C VAL A 252 -7.71 -9.64 23.46
N ILE A 253 -7.31 -9.10 24.61
CA ILE A 253 -7.86 -7.84 25.13
C ILE A 253 -7.49 -6.65 24.23
N ASN A 254 -6.25 -6.57 23.77
CA ASN A 254 -5.83 -5.51 22.85
C ASN A 254 -6.59 -5.60 21.52
N ARG A 255 -6.84 -6.80 21.01
CA ARG A 255 -7.71 -7.00 19.85
C ARG A 255 -9.14 -6.50 20.13
N ALA A 256 -9.69 -6.78 21.33
CA ALA A 256 -10.99 -6.25 21.74
C ALA A 256 -11.03 -4.71 21.72
N LEU A 257 -10.00 -4.07 22.25
CA LEU A 257 -9.88 -2.61 22.31
C LEU A 257 -9.69 -1.97 20.93
N ASN A 258 -9.15 -2.68 19.94
CA ASN A 258 -9.12 -2.18 18.56
C ASN A 258 -10.52 -2.03 17.97
N TYR A 259 -11.44 -2.94 18.28
CA TYR A 259 -12.84 -2.88 17.82
C TYR A 259 -13.71 -2.00 18.72
N PHE A 260 -13.43 -1.97 20.01
CA PHE A 260 -14.22 -1.31 21.06
C PHE A 260 -13.33 -0.46 21.97
N PRO A 261 -12.71 0.61 21.48
CA PRO A 261 -11.71 1.36 22.22
C PRO A 261 -12.25 2.04 23.49
N ALA A 262 -13.57 2.26 23.56
CA ALA A 262 -14.27 2.89 24.67
C ALA A 262 -14.95 1.90 25.62
N ASP A 263 -14.79 0.59 25.40
CA ASP A 263 -15.47 -0.41 26.22
C ASP A 263 -14.79 -0.57 27.57
N THR A 264 -15.49 -0.13 28.63
CA THR A 264 -14.98 -0.15 29.99
C THR A 264 -14.64 -1.55 30.50
N THR A 265 -15.35 -2.60 30.01
CA THR A 265 -15.09 -3.99 30.38
C THR A 265 -13.71 -4.44 29.92
N TYR A 266 -13.35 -4.14 28.68
CA TYR A 266 -12.03 -4.51 28.12
C TYR A 266 -10.92 -3.65 28.72
N LEU A 267 -11.18 -2.38 28.98
CA LEU A 267 -10.21 -1.51 29.68
C LEU A 267 -9.96 -2.01 31.10
N LEU A 268 -10.98 -2.46 31.82
CA LEU A 268 -10.83 -3.03 33.16
C LEU A 268 -10.08 -4.37 33.11
N ALA A 269 -10.38 -5.23 32.15
CA ALA A 269 -9.68 -6.49 31.95
C ALA A 269 -8.18 -6.27 31.67
N GLN A 270 -7.85 -5.27 30.84
CA GLN A 270 -6.48 -4.85 30.57
C GLN A 270 -5.77 -4.32 31.83
N ASN A 271 -6.45 -3.48 32.60
CA ASN A 271 -5.95 -3.00 33.88
C ASN A 271 -5.63 -4.17 34.83
N ASN A 272 -6.54 -5.11 34.98
CA ASN A 272 -6.38 -6.27 35.85
C ASN A 272 -5.20 -7.15 35.45
N TYR A 273 -4.96 -7.30 34.13
CA TYR A 273 -3.77 -7.98 33.65
C TYR A 273 -2.50 -7.31 34.13
N TYR A 274 -2.35 -6.00 33.92
CA TYR A 274 -1.14 -5.28 34.31
C TYR A 274 -0.94 -5.27 35.83
N LEU A 275 -2.00 -5.10 36.61
CA LEU A 275 -1.94 -5.15 38.07
C LEU A 275 -1.51 -6.52 38.59
N SER A 276 -2.07 -7.59 38.02
CA SER A 276 -1.71 -8.96 38.36
C SER A 276 -0.24 -9.26 38.08
N LYS A 277 0.23 -8.89 36.87
CA LYS A 277 1.63 -9.06 36.47
C LYS A 277 2.57 -8.18 37.29
N LEU A 278 2.22 -6.93 37.50
CA LEU A 278 3.00 -6.04 38.35
C LEU A 278 3.15 -6.62 39.77
N GLY A 279 2.06 -7.11 40.37
CA GLY A 279 2.08 -7.75 41.68
C GLY A 279 2.95 -9.01 41.73
N THR A 280 3.04 -9.77 40.62
CA THR A 280 3.93 -10.93 40.53
C THR A 280 5.40 -10.50 40.41
N LEU A 281 5.69 -9.54 39.53
CA LEU A 281 7.03 -9.06 39.26
C LEU A 281 7.63 -8.33 40.47
N THR A 282 6.83 -7.60 41.24
CA THR A 282 7.27 -6.94 42.45
C THR A 282 7.71 -7.93 43.52
N ARG A 283 7.07 -9.08 43.61
CA ARG A 283 7.45 -10.15 44.57
C ARG A 283 8.74 -10.86 44.16
N SER A 284 8.94 -11.11 42.87
CA SER A 284 10.13 -11.80 42.31
C SER A 284 11.33 -10.88 42.07
N LYS A 285 11.16 -9.57 42.21
CA LYS A 285 12.19 -8.52 42.03
C LYS A 285 12.84 -8.38 40.63
N PRO A 286 12.21 -8.74 39.50
CA PRO A 286 12.67 -8.33 38.18
C PRO A 286 12.20 -6.88 37.89
N TRP A 287 12.83 -5.93 38.54
CA TRP A 287 12.43 -4.52 38.56
C TRP A 287 12.37 -3.89 37.16
N ASP A 288 13.26 -4.32 36.23
CA ASP A 288 13.29 -3.80 34.86
C ASP A 288 12.04 -4.24 34.06
N GLU A 289 11.60 -5.47 34.21
CA GLU A 289 10.41 -6.01 33.61
C GLU A 289 9.13 -5.36 34.17
N ALA A 290 9.05 -5.24 35.48
CA ALA A 290 7.96 -4.55 36.17
C ALA A 290 7.82 -3.10 35.70
N GLY A 291 8.95 -2.41 35.57
CA GLY A 291 8.97 -1.04 35.11
C GLY A 291 8.63 -0.89 33.63
N ASN A 292 8.96 -1.86 32.74
CA ASN A 292 8.54 -1.88 31.36
C ASN A 292 7.02 -2.04 31.25
N MET A 293 6.44 -2.97 32.00
CA MET A 293 5.00 -3.14 32.07
C MET A 293 4.28 -1.90 32.56
N LEU A 294 4.81 -1.24 33.57
CA LEU A 294 4.25 0.00 34.10
C LEU A 294 4.25 1.10 33.05
N THR A 295 5.34 1.24 32.27
CA THR A 295 5.43 2.22 31.19
C THR A 295 4.39 1.97 30.11
N GLN A 296 4.21 0.71 29.68
CA GLN A 296 3.18 0.34 28.70
C GLN A 296 1.78 0.65 29.22
N PHE A 297 1.50 0.30 30.47
CA PHE A 297 0.22 0.56 31.11
C PHE A 297 -0.12 2.07 31.14
N TYR A 298 0.83 2.91 31.56
CA TYR A 298 0.59 4.35 31.59
C TYR A 298 0.47 4.99 30.22
N ARG A 299 1.24 4.53 29.24
CA ARG A 299 1.11 4.98 27.86
C ARG A 299 -0.31 4.74 27.33
N MET A 300 -0.86 3.57 27.56
CA MET A 300 -2.22 3.22 27.13
C MET A 300 -3.28 4.00 27.91
N LYS A 301 -3.10 4.24 29.20
CA LYS A 301 -3.98 5.10 30.00
C LYS A 301 -3.99 6.53 29.50
N LYS A 302 -2.82 7.10 29.16
CA LYS A 302 -2.73 8.44 28.55
C LYS A 302 -3.50 8.51 27.24
N GLU A 303 -3.36 7.51 26.39
CA GLU A 303 -4.10 7.44 25.11
C GLU A 303 -5.62 7.33 25.35
N ALA A 304 -6.06 6.57 26.34
CA ALA A 304 -7.47 6.46 26.69
C ALA A 304 -8.05 7.77 27.25
N VAL A 305 -7.28 8.51 28.04
CA VAL A 305 -7.67 9.85 28.55
C VAL A 305 -7.75 10.86 27.42
N VAL A 306 -6.76 10.89 26.51
CA VAL A 306 -6.74 11.80 25.35
C VAL A 306 -7.92 11.55 24.41
N ARG A 307 -8.36 10.29 24.32
CA ARG A 307 -9.55 9.92 23.52
C ARG A 307 -10.88 10.16 24.25
N GLY A 308 -10.85 10.69 25.47
CA GLY A 308 -12.06 10.94 26.27
C GLY A 308 -12.75 9.67 26.80
N VAL A 309 -12.03 8.55 26.80
CA VAL A 309 -12.57 7.22 27.15
C VAL A 309 -12.50 6.95 28.65
N VAL A 310 -11.56 7.57 29.35
CA VAL A 310 -11.34 7.41 30.82
C VAL A 310 -11.29 8.77 31.49
N ASN A 311 -11.99 8.93 32.60
CA ASN A 311 -11.92 10.13 33.40
C ASN A 311 -10.49 10.27 34.02
N PRO A 312 -9.82 11.43 33.89
CA PRO A 312 -8.54 11.66 34.57
C PRO A 312 -8.55 11.40 36.08
N ALA A 313 -9.72 11.49 36.72
CA ALA A 313 -9.89 11.22 38.15
C ALA A 313 -9.81 9.73 38.54
N ASP A 314 -9.98 8.80 37.58
CA ASP A 314 -9.83 7.35 37.80
C ASP A 314 -8.36 6.87 37.92
N VAL A 315 -7.50 7.80 38.28
CA VAL A 315 -6.05 7.64 38.35
C VAL A 315 -5.58 7.12 39.73
N PHE A 316 -6.47 6.56 40.56
CA PHE A 316 -6.09 5.96 41.84
C PHE A 316 -5.00 4.88 41.71
N LEU A 317 -4.88 4.22 40.58
CA LEU A 317 -3.75 3.36 40.21
C LEU A 317 -2.39 4.07 40.21
N ILE A 318 -2.35 5.39 40.06
CA ILE A 318 -1.11 6.17 40.10
C ILE A 318 -0.48 6.12 41.49
N LYS A 319 -1.28 6.15 42.56
CA LYS A 319 -0.78 6.19 43.93
C LYS A 319 0.05 4.95 44.27
N ASP A 320 -0.46 3.76 43.93
CA ASP A 320 0.24 2.50 44.16
C ASP A 320 1.47 2.33 43.26
N SER A 321 1.36 2.80 42.04
CA SER A 321 2.45 2.79 41.09
C SER A 321 3.55 3.78 41.43
N THR A 322 3.19 4.91 42.02
CA THR A 322 4.15 5.91 42.49
C THR A 322 4.95 5.36 43.69
N ALA A 323 4.28 4.72 44.65
CA ALA A 323 4.95 4.07 45.77
C ALA A 323 5.93 2.98 45.26
N PHE A 324 5.53 2.21 44.26
CA PHE A 324 6.38 1.20 43.63
C PHE A 324 7.61 1.81 42.93
N LEU A 325 7.43 2.89 42.17
CA LEU A 325 8.52 3.58 41.48
C LEU A 325 9.49 4.24 42.44
N TYR A 326 9.00 4.79 43.54
CA TYR A 326 9.88 5.28 44.64
C TYR A 326 10.71 4.16 45.25
N GLN A 327 10.13 2.99 45.46
CA GLN A 327 10.88 1.83 45.98
C GLN A 327 11.94 1.37 44.98
N CYS A 328 11.63 1.37 43.67
CA CYS A 328 12.61 1.06 42.62
C CYS A 328 13.74 2.08 42.58
N LEU A 329 13.42 3.38 42.66
CA LEU A 329 14.42 4.45 42.64
C LEU A 329 15.32 4.36 43.88
N ASP A 330 14.76 4.16 45.07
CA ASP A 330 15.51 4.00 46.32
C ASP A 330 16.43 2.77 46.26
N TYR A 331 15.94 1.65 45.75
CA TYR A 331 16.72 0.42 45.56
C TYR A 331 17.93 0.62 44.63
N PHE A 332 17.76 1.30 43.51
CA PHE A 332 18.83 1.55 42.54
C PHE A 332 19.81 2.65 42.99
N LEU A 333 19.30 3.68 43.69
CA LEU A 333 20.14 4.71 44.30
C LEU A 333 21.10 4.11 45.32
N ARG A 334 20.61 3.23 46.19
CA ARG A 334 21.44 2.54 47.20
C ARG A 334 22.48 1.60 46.59
N ARG A 335 22.28 1.12 45.35
CA ARG A 335 23.21 0.22 44.65
C ARG A 335 24.09 0.92 43.61
N ASN A 336 24.04 2.23 43.54
CA ASN A 336 24.82 3.04 42.58
C ASN A 336 24.69 2.64 41.11
N GLN A 337 23.51 2.11 40.72
CA GLN A 337 23.20 1.68 39.34
C GLN A 337 22.58 2.83 38.55
N SER A 338 23.41 3.76 38.06
CA SER A 338 22.99 5.00 37.41
C SER A 338 22.10 4.81 36.19
N GLY A 339 22.34 3.78 35.39
CA GLY A 339 21.51 3.47 34.21
C GLY A 339 20.09 3.06 34.55
N SER A 340 19.95 2.26 35.61
CA SER A 340 18.66 1.80 36.13
C SER A 340 17.89 2.93 36.83
N ILE A 341 18.56 3.83 37.54
CA ILE A 341 17.94 5.01 38.16
C ILE A 341 17.23 5.85 37.11
N ALA A 342 17.92 6.16 36.09
CA ALA A 342 17.44 7.04 35.07
C ALA A 342 16.26 6.44 34.27
N PHE A 343 16.29 5.13 33.99
CA PHE A 343 15.21 4.40 33.37
C PHE A 343 13.96 4.36 34.26
N HIS A 344 14.11 4.11 35.55
CA HIS A 344 12.99 4.07 36.48
C HIS A 344 12.44 5.45 36.85
N PHE A 345 13.30 6.48 36.86
CA PHE A 345 12.84 7.87 36.98
C PHE A 345 11.97 8.27 35.80
N LYS A 346 12.39 7.94 34.57
CA LYS A 346 11.56 8.19 33.37
C LYS A 346 10.20 7.49 33.46
N LYS A 347 10.16 6.29 33.99
CA LYS A 347 8.90 5.54 34.20
C LYS A 347 8.03 6.18 35.27
N TRP A 348 8.62 6.57 36.37
CA TRP A 348 7.91 7.30 37.44
C TRP A 348 7.34 8.61 36.89
N TYR A 349 8.16 9.35 36.16
CA TYR A 349 7.74 10.60 35.56
C TYR A 349 6.57 10.39 34.57
N ALA A 350 6.66 9.41 33.68
CA ALA A 350 5.57 9.06 32.79
C ALA A 350 4.28 8.70 33.55
N ALA A 351 4.41 8.06 34.68
CA ALA A 351 3.30 7.72 35.57
C ALA A 351 2.62 8.94 36.21
N GLN A 352 3.39 9.96 36.52
CA GLN A 352 2.94 11.13 37.26
C GLN A 352 2.54 12.32 36.37
N LYS A 353 2.67 12.21 35.05
CA LYS A 353 2.35 13.29 34.09
C LYS A 353 0.95 13.89 34.27
N SER A 354 0.01 13.14 34.83
CA SER A 354 -1.36 13.61 35.07
C SER A 354 -1.49 14.53 36.31
N ILE A 355 -0.41 14.73 37.09
CA ILE A 355 -0.39 15.59 38.25
C ILE A 355 0.74 16.64 38.10
N PRO A 356 0.57 17.66 37.24
CA PRO A 356 1.61 18.66 36.97
C PRO A 356 2.14 19.38 38.19
N ALA A 357 1.27 19.67 39.16
CA ALA A 357 1.64 20.33 40.42
C ALA A 357 2.71 19.57 41.23
N VAL A 358 2.84 18.25 41.07
CA VAL A 358 3.83 17.43 41.74
C VAL A 358 5.04 17.17 40.84
N THR A 359 4.82 16.89 39.56
CA THR A 359 5.88 16.47 38.63
C THR A 359 6.73 17.63 38.16
N GLU A 360 6.14 18.79 37.90
CA GLU A 360 6.86 19.95 37.38
C GLU A 360 7.97 20.44 38.33
N PRO A 361 7.74 20.65 39.66
CA PRO A 361 8.80 21.07 40.60
C PRO A 361 9.91 20.01 40.75
N ILE A 362 9.56 18.73 40.73
CA ILE A 362 10.55 17.63 40.84
C ILE A 362 11.42 17.58 39.61
N MET A 363 10.81 17.69 38.41
CA MET A 363 11.53 17.71 37.16
C MET A 363 12.42 18.95 37.06
N GLU A 364 11.91 20.11 37.45
CA GLU A 364 12.70 21.35 37.49
C GLU A 364 13.92 21.22 38.40
N SER A 365 13.75 20.68 39.61
CA SER A 365 14.84 20.46 40.58
C SER A 365 15.89 19.49 40.00
N LEU A 366 15.48 18.39 39.38
CA LEU A 366 16.39 17.42 38.77
C LEU A 366 17.19 18.02 37.60
N LEU A 367 16.53 18.76 36.75
CA LEU A 367 17.12 19.30 35.50
C LEU A 367 17.99 20.54 35.78
N LYS A 368 17.78 21.22 36.92
CA LYS A 368 18.63 22.32 37.36
C LYS A 368 20.05 21.84 37.65
N ALA A 369 20.21 20.70 38.30
CA ALA A 369 21.49 20.12 38.65
C ALA A 369 21.48 18.59 38.46
N PRO A 370 21.54 18.10 37.21
CA PRO A 370 21.48 16.67 36.92
C PRO A 370 22.64 15.93 37.63
N PRO A 371 22.36 14.83 38.35
CA PRO A 371 23.41 14.04 38.97
C PRO A 371 24.47 13.58 37.96
N LYS A 372 25.77 13.72 38.26
CA LYS A 372 26.89 13.32 37.38
C LYS A 372 26.86 11.83 37.00
N THR A 373 26.17 11.01 37.78
CA THR A 373 25.96 9.57 37.56
C THR A 373 24.96 9.24 36.45
N ILE A 374 24.13 10.21 36.06
CA ILE A 374 23.13 10.00 34.98
C ILE A 374 23.79 10.23 33.64
N SER A 375 23.57 9.31 32.66
CA SER A 375 24.12 9.47 31.31
C SER A 375 23.53 10.69 30.60
N ARG A 376 24.34 11.37 29.78
CA ARG A 376 23.92 12.53 28.99
C ARG A 376 22.74 12.20 28.07
N LYS A 377 22.75 10.99 27.52
CA LYS A 377 21.64 10.48 26.71
C LYS A 377 20.31 10.56 27.43
N LEU A 378 20.29 10.20 28.70
CA LEU A 378 19.07 10.15 29.47
C LEU A 378 18.64 11.51 29.98
N ILE A 379 19.60 12.37 30.34
CA ILE A 379 19.30 13.77 30.65
C ILE A 379 18.67 14.47 29.45
N SER A 380 19.18 14.22 28.24
CA SER A 380 18.57 14.78 27.01
C SER A 380 17.15 14.32 26.78
N ILE A 381 16.84 13.05 27.07
CA ILE A 381 15.49 12.50 27.00
C ILE A 381 14.58 13.16 28.05
N LEU A 382 15.07 13.32 29.28
CA LEU A 382 14.30 13.98 30.34
C LEU A 382 13.99 15.45 30.02
N PHE A 383 14.92 16.16 29.39
CA PHE A 383 14.65 17.51 28.90
C PHE A 383 13.61 17.54 27.76
N ALA A 384 13.62 16.55 26.88
CA ALA A 384 12.62 16.45 25.81
C ALA A 384 11.22 16.18 26.37
N ASP A 385 11.12 15.20 27.29
CA ASP A 385 9.88 14.87 27.99
C ASP A 385 9.35 16.08 28.79
N ALA A 386 10.23 16.78 29.53
CA ALA A 386 9.85 17.95 30.29
C ALA A 386 9.39 19.14 29.43
N ARG A 387 9.99 19.33 28.25
CA ARG A 387 9.55 20.34 27.29
C ARG A 387 8.14 20.06 26.75
N GLU A 388 7.87 18.80 26.44
CA GLU A 388 6.54 18.38 25.98
C GLU A 388 5.47 18.56 27.07
N ASP A 389 5.79 18.20 28.30
CA ASP A 389 4.80 18.19 29.39
C ASP A 389 4.63 19.55 30.07
N PHE A 390 5.69 20.37 30.11
CA PHE A 390 5.71 21.71 30.76
C PHE A 390 6.18 22.79 29.77
N PRO A 391 5.51 23.00 28.63
CA PRO A 391 5.97 23.90 27.58
C PRO A 391 6.05 25.38 28.01
N LYS A 392 5.37 25.74 29.11
CA LYS A 392 5.37 27.11 29.66
C LYS A 392 6.46 27.34 30.71
N ASN A 393 7.16 26.30 31.16
CA ASN A 393 8.21 26.42 32.19
C ASN A 393 9.52 26.92 31.57
N LYS A 394 9.77 28.22 31.73
CA LYS A 394 10.97 28.88 31.19
C LYS A 394 12.27 28.42 31.89
N ASN A 395 12.19 28.01 33.17
CA ASN A 395 13.36 27.55 33.87
C ASN A 395 13.90 26.24 33.29
N ILE A 396 13.02 25.31 32.99
CA ILE A 396 13.40 24.03 32.34
C ILE A 396 14.08 24.30 31.00
N SER A 397 13.54 25.22 30.17
CA SER A 397 14.17 25.60 28.93
C SER A 397 15.57 26.20 29.13
N GLN A 398 15.73 27.07 30.14
CA GLN A 398 17.01 27.67 30.45
C GLN A 398 18.03 26.62 30.97
N TYR A 399 17.62 25.69 31.84
CA TYR A 399 18.48 24.59 32.29
C TYR A 399 18.91 23.70 31.15
N ARG A 400 18.04 23.45 30.18
CA ARG A 400 18.38 22.70 28.98
C ARG A 400 19.43 23.43 28.13
N LEU A 401 19.31 24.74 27.96
CA LEU A 401 20.31 25.54 27.27
C LEU A 401 21.68 25.49 27.94
N ASN A 402 21.68 25.65 29.26
CA ASN A 402 22.91 25.58 30.07
C ASN A 402 23.58 24.19 29.97
N PHE A 403 22.80 23.13 30.09
CA PHE A 403 23.26 21.76 29.90
C PHE A 403 23.84 21.53 28.51
N PHE A 404 23.13 21.97 27.48
CA PHE A 404 23.56 21.86 26.08
C PHE A 404 24.89 22.57 25.83
N ASN A 405 25.05 23.81 26.29
CA ASN A 405 26.28 24.58 26.15
C ASN A 405 27.46 23.89 26.84
N THR A 406 27.24 23.37 28.04
CA THR A 406 28.26 22.60 28.76
C THR A 406 28.62 21.30 28.05
N TRP A 407 27.62 20.64 27.46
CA TRP A 407 27.83 19.39 26.72
C TRP A 407 28.59 19.61 25.41
N THR A 408 28.25 20.64 24.64
CA THR A 408 28.90 20.96 23.37
C THR A 408 30.32 21.51 23.52
N ALA A 409 30.66 22.05 24.68
CA ALA A 409 32.02 22.50 25.00
C ALA A 409 32.98 21.33 25.27
N GLN A 410 32.52 20.11 25.46
CA GLN A 410 33.35 18.94 25.71
C GLN A 410 33.50 18.07 24.46
N PRO A 411 34.60 17.31 24.31
CA PRO A 411 34.74 16.33 23.24
C PRO A 411 33.60 15.31 23.31
N VAL A 412 32.86 15.15 22.19
CA VAL A 412 31.68 14.32 22.12
C VAL A 412 32.00 13.03 21.40
N LYS A 413 31.51 11.90 21.90
CA LYS A 413 31.54 10.63 21.18
C LYS A 413 30.58 10.74 19.99
N ALA A 414 30.99 10.25 18.83
CA ALA A 414 30.17 10.27 17.60
C ALA A 414 28.75 9.73 17.83
N ALA A 415 28.60 8.71 18.66
CA ALA A 415 27.32 8.11 19.03
C ALA A 415 26.35 9.05 19.79
N GLU A 416 26.81 10.19 20.30
CA GLU A 416 26.00 11.16 21.05
C GLU A 416 25.62 12.40 20.19
N THR A 417 26.25 12.59 19.03
CA THR A 417 26.07 13.79 18.21
C THR A 417 24.63 13.98 17.76
N TYR A 418 23.92 12.89 17.45
CA TYR A 418 22.50 12.97 17.07
C TYR A 418 21.61 13.48 18.21
N LEU A 419 21.91 13.14 19.46
CA LEU A 419 21.17 13.63 20.63
C LEU A 419 21.42 15.12 20.86
N GLN A 420 22.65 15.58 20.63
CA GLN A 420 22.96 17.00 20.64
C GLN A 420 22.18 17.74 19.54
N LEU A 421 22.07 17.16 18.35
CA LEU A 421 21.29 17.75 17.25
C LEU A 421 19.81 17.88 17.62
N GLU A 422 19.19 16.83 18.13
CA GLU A 422 17.77 16.85 18.55
C GLU A 422 17.54 17.91 19.65
N MET A 423 18.45 18.01 20.62
CA MET A 423 18.39 19.03 21.66
C MET A 423 18.58 20.45 21.08
N CYS A 424 19.53 20.61 20.17
CA CYS A 424 19.80 21.89 19.52
C CYS A 424 18.58 22.40 18.75
N GLU A 425 17.90 21.54 17.98
CA GLU A 425 16.71 21.92 17.22
C GLU A 425 15.56 22.36 18.11
N ALA A 426 15.37 21.68 19.23
CA ALA A 426 14.40 22.11 20.21
C ALA A 426 14.77 23.48 20.81
N LEU A 427 16.07 23.73 21.07
CA LEU A 427 16.55 25.00 21.60
C LEU A 427 16.44 26.15 20.60
N VAL A 428 16.71 25.91 19.30
CA VAL A 428 16.49 26.92 18.25
C VAL A 428 15.04 27.41 18.26
N THR A 429 14.08 26.53 18.51
CA THR A 429 12.66 26.88 18.60
C THR A 429 12.35 27.67 19.88
N ASP A 430 12.92 27.27 21.02
CA ASP A 430 12.65 27.91 22.32
C ASP A 430 13.37 29.25 22.48
N PHE A 431 14.53 29.41 21.85
CA PHE A 431 15.39 30.60 21.90
C PHE A 431 15.64 31.19 20.49
N PRO A 432 14.62 31.69 19.78
CA PRO A 432 14.77 32.16 18.39
C PRO A 432 15.69 33.36 18.22
N LYS A 433 16.02 34.07 19.30
CA LYS A 433 16.94 35.23 19.29
C LYS A 433 18.39 34.85 19.57
N ASP A 434 18.66 33.59 19.93
CA ASP A 434 20.03 33.13 20.15
C ASP A 434 20.76 33.00 18.81
N LYS A 435 21.90 33.71 18.68
CA LYS A 435 22.68 33.74 17.44
C LYS A 435 23.64 32.55 17.26
N THR A 436 23.90 31.80 18.33
CA THR A 436 24.87 30.68 18.34
C THR A 436 24.21 29.35 18.00
N LEU A 437 22.96 29.14 18.39
CA LEU A 437 22.23 27.90 18.17
C LEU A 437 22.08 27.53 16.68
N PRO A 438 21.74 28.48 15.76
CA PRO A 438 21.64 28.15 14.33
C PRO A 438 22.95 27.62 13.73
N SER A 439 24.10 28.24 14.06
CA SER A 439 25.42 27.78 13.59
C SER A 439 25.81 26.43 14.19
N THR A 440 25.51 26.22 15.48
CA THR A 440 25.74 24.93 16.16
C THR A 440 24.86 23.84 15.52
N ARG A 441 23.59 24.11 15.19
CA ARG A 441 22.70 23.21 14.47
C ARG A 441 23.29 22.78 13.13
N VAL A 442 23.75 23.72 12.31
CA VAL A 442 24.39 23.43 11.01
C VAL A 442 25.60 22.54 11.21
N LYS A 443 26.50 22.90 12.14
CA LYS A 443 27.68 22.09 12.47
C LYS A 443 27.33 20.65 12.87
N LEU A 444 26.33 20.47 13.72
CA LEU A 444 25.86 19.16 14.16
C LEU A 444 25.24 18.35 13.02
N LEU A 445 24.48 18.98 12.13
CA LEU A 445 23.94 18.34 10.93
C LEU A 445 25.04 17.80 10.00
N PHE A 446 26.10 18.58 9.77
CA PHE A 446 27.27 18.09 9.02
C PHE A 446 27.93 16.90 9.71
N GLN A 447 28.13 16.97 11.02
CA GLN A 447 28.74 15.88 11.79
C GLN A 447 27.87 14.60 11.80
N CYS A 448 26.56 14.75 11.96
CA CYS A 448 25.63 13.61 11.90
C CYS A 448 25.61 12.97 10.52
N THR A 449 25.66 13.77 9.44
CA THR A 449 25.73 13.26 8.08
C THR A 449 27.04 12.50 7.86
N ASP A 450 28.18 13.09 8.24
CA ASP A 450 29.50 12.45 8.13
C ASP A 450 29.56 11.11 8.91
N SER A 451 28.99 11.07 10.13
CA SER A 451 28.91 9.84 10.90
C SER A 451 28.03 8.80 10.21
N ALA A 452 26.86 9.19 9.73
CA ALA A 452 25.95 8.29 9.04
C ALA A 452 26.56 7.70 7.76
N VAL A 453 27.31 8.50 7.00
CA VAL A 453 28.07 8.04 5.82
C VAL A 453 29.15 7.02 6.21
N LYS A 454 29.89 7.29 7.29
CA LYS A 454 30.91 6.37 7.82
C LYS A 454 30.31 5.04 8.28
N ASP A 455 29.16 5.10 8.95
CA ASP A 455 28.45 3.94 9.50
C ASP A 455 27.58 3.25 8.43
N GLU A 456 27.66 3.65 7.17
CA GLU A 456 26.88 3.14 6.01
C GLU A 456 25.36 3.26 6.19
N ASN A 457 24.90 4.10 7.10
CA ASN A 457 23.48 4.36 7.33
C ASN A 457 22.95 5.45 6.37
N MET A 458 22.70 5.06 5.11
CA MET A 458 22.30 5.99 4.07
C MET A 458 20.95 6.67 4.33
N TYR A 459 20.02 5.97 4.99
CA TYR A 459 18.73 6.57 5.38
C TYR A 459 18.92 7.75 6.34
N ALA A 460 19.80 7.59 7.32
CA ALA A 460 20.15 8.68 8.24
C ALA A 460 20.91 9.80 7.54
N ALA A 461 21.87 9.47 6.68
CA ALA A 461 22.65 10.44 5.92
C ALA A 461 21.75 11.36 5.08
N TRP A 462 20.81 10.79 4.31
CA TRP A 462 19.85 11.57 3.53
C TRP A 462 18.88 12.37 4.41
N ARG A 463 18.44 11.82 5.54
CA ARG A 463 17.58 12.56 6.47
C ARG A 463 18.24 13.81 7.01
N TYR A 464 19.52 13.74 7.38
CA TYR A 464 20.27 14.92 7.86
C TYR A 464 20.58 15.90 6.73
N LEU A 465 20.91 15.40 5.55
CA LEU A 465 21.18 16.20 4.36
C LEU A 465 19.93 17.00 3.93
N ASN A 466 18.76 16.38 3.93
CA ASN A 466 17.48 17.06 3.65
C ASN A 466 17.15 18.16 4.69
N ARG A 467 17.60 17.97 5.95
CA ARG A 467 17.45 19.02 6.99
C ARG A 467 18.38 20.19 6.77
N LEU A 468 19.57 19.97 6.19
CA LEU A 468 20.47 21.05 5.74
C LEU A 468 19.86 21.81 4.56
N GLU A 469 19.31 21.09 3.58
CA GLU A 469 18.70 21.68 2.38
C GLU A 469 17.46 22.55 2.71
N ALA A 470 16.77 22.23 3.80
CA ALA A 470 15.64 23.04 4.28
C ALA A 470 16.06 24.41 4.85
N ILE A 471 17.35 24.65 5.07
CA ILE A 471 17.88 25.95 5.50
C ILE A 471 18.12 26.78 4.23
N ASP A 472 17.70 28.04 4.22
CA ASP A 472 17.94 28.90 3.05
C ASP A 472 19.43 29.01 2.72
N GLU A 473 19.75 29.07 1.43
CA GLU A 473 21.12 28.98 0.93
C GLU A 473 22.03 30.07 1.50
N LYS A 474 21.54 31.29 1.63
CA LYS A 474 22.32 32.43 2.17
C LYS A 474 22.69 32.19 3.62
N THR A 475 21.70 31.81 4.41
CA THR A 475 21.89 31.45 5.83
C THR A 475 22.85 30.28 5.96
N LEU A 476 22.70 29.24 5.13
CA LEU A 476 23.55 28.05 5.17
C LEU A 476 25.02 28.39 4.86
N VAL A 477 25.28 29.22 3.86
CA VAL A 477 26.65 29.66 3.52
C VAL A 477 27.29 30.39 4.71
N ILE A 478 26.56 31.25 5.40
CA ILE A 478 27.06 32.00 6.57
C ILE A 478 27.31 31.07 7.77
N LEU A 479 26.45 30.09 8.00
CA LEU A 479 26.49 29.22 9.18
C LEU A 479 27.32 27.96 8.99
N SER A 480 27.72 27.62 7.75
CA SER A 480 28.50 26.42 7.48
C SER A 480 29.88 26.48 8.15
N PRO A 481 30.38 25.36 8.72
CA PRO A 481 31.70 25.27 9.25
C PRO A 481 32.75 25.62 8.19
N ALA A 482 33.81 26.33 8.56
CA ALA A 482 34.91 26.70 7.64
C ALA A 482 35.40 25.47 6.86
N GLY A 483 35.56 25.63 5.54
CA GLY A 483 36.00 24.57 4.62
C GLY A 483 34.97 23.48 4.28
N LYS A 484 33.77 23.52 4.82
CA LYS A 484 32.70 22.54 4.49
C LYS A 484 31.67 23.16 3.57
N LYS A 485 31.51 22.59 2.37
CA LYS A 485 30.47 22.96 1.41
C LYS A 485 29.36 21.90 1.39
N LEU A 486 28.13 22.34 1.24
CA LEU A 486 26.98 21.42 1.15
C LEU A 486 27.11 20.51 -0.08
N ASP A 487 27.63 21.04 -1.18
CA ASP A 487 27.81 20.28 -2.43
C ASP A 487 28.84 19.13 -2.26
N ASP A 488 29.94 19.34 -1.54
CA ASP A 488 30.90 18.28 -1.22
C ASP A 488 30.28 17.18 -0.35
N LEU A 489 29.38 17.56 0.54
CA LEU A 489 28.65 16.61 1.37
C LEU A 489 27.68 15.78 0.53
N TYR A 490 26.95 16.41 -0.39
CA TYR A 490 26.09 15.72 -1.36
C TYR A 490 26.89 14.71 -2.19
N LYS A 491 28.02 15.10 -2.72
CA LYS A 491 28.90 14.21 -3.50
C LYS A 491 29.25 12.97 -2.71
N ARG A 492 29.78 13.15 -1.48
CA ARG A 492 30.16 12.02 -0.61
C ARG A 492 28.98 11.11 -0.25
N VAL A 493 27.81 11.69 0.03
CA VAL A 493 26.60 10.91 0.31
C VAL A 493 26.19 10.13 -0.93
N ALA A 494 26.16 10.75 -2.13
CA ALA A 494 25.77 10.11 -3.37
C ALA A 494 26.73 8.96 -3.77
N GLU A 495 28.06 9.19 -3.67
CA GLU A 495 29.09 8.16 -3.94
C GLU A 495 28.95 6.96 -2.99
N LYS A 496 28.82 7.23 -1.68
CA LYS A 496 28.68 6.17 -0.68
C LYS A 496 27.36 5.44 -0.83
N ASP A 497 26.29 6.15 -1.11
CA ASP A 497 24.96 5.59 -1.32
C ASP A 497 24.89 4.69 -2.55
N PHE A 498 25.53 5.10 -3.65
CA PHE A 498 25.68 4.24 -4.81
C PHE A 498 26.39 2.92 -4.46
N PHE A 499 27.45 2.98 -3.66
CA PHE A 499 28.14 1.78 -3.22
C PHE A 499 27.24 0.89 -2.36
N VAL A 500 26.64 1.44 -1.29
CA VAL A 500 25.90 0.68 -0.27
C VAL A 500 24.57 0.17 -0.81
N ARG A 501 23.73 1.05 -1.38
CA ARG A 501 22.36 0.68 -1.76
C ARG A 501 22.16 0.33 -3.24
N TYR A 502 23.17 0.52 -4.09
CA TYR A 502 23.10 0.11 -5.49
C TYR A 502 24.08 -1.01 -5.83
N SER A 503 25.39 -0.82 -5.55
CA SER A 503 26.41 -1.82 -5.94
C SER A 503 26.35 -3.08 -5.08
N GLN A 504 26.23 -2.93 -3.76
CA GLN A 504 26.15 -4.08 -2.84
C GLN A 504 24.80 -4.81 -2.90
N THR A 505 23.73 -4.16 -3.39
CA THR A 505 22.41 -4.77 -3.53
C THR A 505 22.24 -5.61 -4.79
N ARG A 506 23.33 -5.91 -5.51
CA ARG A 506 23.27 -6.76 -6.70
C ARG A 506 22.79 -8.17 -6.36
N ILE A 507 21.89 -8.68 -7.20
CA ILE A 507 21.50 -10.08 -7.22
C ILE A 507 22.18 -10.70 -8.44
N THR A 508 22.99 -11.71 -8.23
CA THR A 508 23.74 -12.39 -9.31
C THR A 508 22.83 -13.31 -10.12
N TYR A 509 23.28 -13.67 -11.31
CA TYR A 509 22.63 -14.70 -12.11
C TYR A 509 23.42 -15.99 -11.99
N GLN A 510 22.70 -17.11 -11.97
CA GLN A 510 23.25 -18.46 -12.03
C GLN A 510 22.70 -19.16 -13.26
N THR A 511 23.55 -19.92 -13.96
CA THR A 511 23.13 -20.74 -15.10
C THR A 511 23.02 -22.19 -14.64
N LYS A 512 21.81 -22.76 -14.69
CA LYS A 512 21.55 -24.16 -14.38
C LYS A 512 20.84 -24.79 -15.57
N ASN A 513 21.38 -25.87 -16.11
CA ASN A 513 20.84 -26.57 -17.30
C ASN A 513 20.59 -25.62 -18.48
N GLY A 514 21.53 -24.70 -18.77
CA GLY A 514 21.42 -23.73 -19.87
C GLY A 514 20.44 -22.56 -19.61
N VAL A 515 19.70 -22.58 -18.51
CA VAL A 515 18.76 -21.52 -18.16
C VAL A 515 19.40 -20.56 -17.17
N LYS A 516 19.42 -19.28 -17.53
CA LYS A 516 19.91 -18.19 -16.68
C LYS A 516 18.82 -17.80 -15.68
N ARG A 517 19.07 -17.99 -14.40
CA ARG A 517 18.16 -17.63 -13.30
C ARG A 517 18.80 -16.62 -12.36
N ALA A 518 18.02 -15.71 -11.81
CA ALA A 518 18.49 -14.81 -10.76
C ALA A 518 18.61 -15.56 -9.41
N ALA A 519 19.69 -15.32 -8.69
CA ALA A 519 19.93 -15.92 -7.37
C ALA A 519 19.14 -15.16 -6.28
N THR A 520 17.82 -15.18 -6.40
CA THR A 520 16.89 -14.48 -5.50
C THR A 520 16.66 -15.21 -4.19
N GLY A 521 16.97 -16.51 -4.13
CA GLY A 521 16.61 -17.37 -2.99
C GLY A 521 15.12 -17.72 -2.92
N TRP A 522 14.38 -17.52 -4.01
CA TRP A 522 12.97 -17.93 -4.10
C TRP A 522 12.80 -19.44 -3.93
N ASP A 523 11.86 -19.85 -3.07
CA ASP A 523 11.60 -21.25 -2.68
C ASP A 523 10.29 -21.82 -3.25
N GLY A 524 9.68 -21.11 -4.20
CA GLY A 524 8.43 -21.53 -4.86
C GLY A 524 8.62 -22.44 -6.08
N SER A 525 7.53 -22.69 -6.79
CA SER A 525 7.50 -23.45 -8.04
C SER A 525 6.29 -23.04 -8.90
N SER A 526 6.54 -22.54 -10.10
CA SER A 526 5.47 -22.18 -11.02
C SER A 526 4.71 -23.41 -11.54
N ASN A 527 5.41 -24.53 -11.77
CA ASN A 527 4.79 -25.77 -12.24
C ASN A 527 3.82 -26.39 -11.23
N LEU A 528 4.09 -26.18 -9.93
CA LEU A 528 3.24 -26.67 -8.85
C LEU A 528 2.32 -25.58 -8.28
N CYS A 529 2.26 -24.41 -8.92
CA CYS A 529 1.52 -23.24 -8.43
C CYS A 529 1.85 -22.88 -6.97
N LYS A 530 3.05 -23.18 -6.52
CA LYS A 530 3.54 -22.82 -5.19
C LYS A 530 4.16 -21.43 -5.26
N ALA A 531 3.51 -20.44 -4.67
CA ALA A 531 4.00 -19.06 -4.67
C ALA A 531 5.39 -18.95 -4.02
N GLY A 532 5.64 -19.65 -2.93
CA GLY A 532 6.87 -19.53 -2.18
C GLY A 532 7.08 -18.14 -1.61
N SER A 533 8.31 -17.84 -1.24
CA SER A 533 8.73 -16.55 -0.69
C SER A 533 10.10 -16.13 -1.19
N LEU A 534 10.37 -14.84 -1.13
CA LEU A 534 11.71 -14.28 -1.25
C LEU A 534 12.28 -14.07 0.15
N PRO A 535 13.55 -14.41 0.41
CA PRO A 535 14.17 -14.16 1.71
C PRO A 535 14.30 -12.67 1.98
N ASP A 536 14.30 -12.28 3.24
CA ASP A 536 14.41 -10.88 3.70
C ASP A 536 15.62 -10.18 3.09
N SER A 537 16.75 -10.88 2.97
CA SER A 537 17.95 -10.32 2.35
C SER A 537 17.73 -9.88 0.90
N THR A 538 16.89 -10.57 0.13
CA THR A 538 16.50 -10.16 -1.22
C THR A 538 15.49 -9.02 -1.17
N LEU A 539 14.52 -9.08 -0.26
CA LEU A 539 13.55 -8.01 -0.09
C LEU A 539 14.23 -6.68 0.25
N TYR A 540 15.18 -6.68 1.19
CA TYR A 540 15.93 -5.47 1.55
C TYR A 540 16.82 -4.97 0.42
N LYS A 541 17.48 -5.82 -0.35
CA LYS A 541 18.28 -5.40 -1.52
C LYS A 541 17.45 -4.62 -2.55
N VAL A 542 16.22 -5.04 -2.79
CA VAL A 542 15.35 -4.38 -3.77
C VAL A 542 14.81 -3.06 -3.22
N ILE A 543 14.36 -3.04 -1.95
CA ILE A 543 13.83 -1.80 -1.36
C ILE A 543 14.92 -0.75 -1.17
N ASP A 544 16.16 -1.15 -0.85
CA ASP A 544 17.31 -0.25 -0.77
C ASP A 544 17.63 0.36 -2.14
N ARG A 545 17.55 -0.42 -3.22
CA ARG A 545 17.76 0.09 -4.58
C ARG A 545 16.65 1.05 -5.01
N LEU A 546 15.38 0.78 -4.66
CA LEU A 546 14.27 1.72 -4.87
C LEU A 546 14.55 3.04 -4.15
N ASN A 547 14.93 2.95 -2.88
CA ASN A 547 15.20 4.12 -2.04
C ASN A 547 16.48 4.86 -2.45
N TYR A 548 17.47 4.16 -3.02
CA TYR A 548 18.62 4.81 -3.65
C TYR A 548 18.16 5.79 -4.73
N PHE A 549 17.37 5.33 -5.70
CA PHE A 549 16.88 6.21 -6.78
C PHE A 549 15.99 7.33 -6.23
N ARG A 550 15.09 7.03 -5.33
CA ARG A 550 14.16 8.01 -4.76
C ARG A 550 14.89 9.15 -4.06
N GLN A 551 15.77 8.83 -3.13
CA GLN A 551 16.44 9.86 -2.34
C GLN A 551 17.47 10.65 -3.16
N ASN A 552 18.18 10.01 -4.08
CA ASN A 552 19.07 10.71 -5.01
C ASN A 552 18.30 11.59 -6.01
N ALA A 553 17.05 11.26 -6.34
CA ALA A 553 16.20 12.11 -7.17
C ALA A 553 15.55 13.29 -6.40
N GLY A 554 15.65 13.35 -5.08
CA GLY A 554 15.05 14.38 -4.23
C GLY A 554 13.70 13.99 -3.59
N VAL A 555 13.32 12.72 -3.62
CA VAL A 555 12.17 12.24 -2.86
C VAL A 555 12.57 12.10 -1.39
N LYS A 556 11.93 12.90 -0.53
CA LYS A 556 12.29 13.03 0.89
C LYS A 556 12.05 11.74 1.69
N GLN A 557 10.92 11.09 1.43
CA GLN A 557 10.51 9.91 2.18
C GLN A 557 10.90 8.61 1.45
N PRO A 558 11.60 7.69 2.13
CA PRO A 558 11.85 6.36 1.59
C PRO A 558 10.56 5.54 1.56
N MET A 559 10.50 4.57 0.66
CA MET A 559 9.48 3.52 0.68
C MET A 559 9.82 2.49 1.73
N ALA A 560 8.78 1.94 2.37
CA ALA A 560 8.85 0.75 3.22
C ALA A 560 8.26 -0.48 2.48
N LEU A 561 8.61 -1.67 2.94
CA LEU A 561 7.99 -2.90 2.44
C LEU A 561 6.59 -3.08 3.01
N SER A 562 5.65 -3.46 2.15
CA SER A 562 4.35 -4.00 2.53
C SER A 562 4.34 -5.50 2.29
N MET A 563 4.31 -6.29 3.35
CA MET A 563 4.34 -7.75 3.23
C MET A 563 3.07 -8.30 2.58
N ASP A 564 1.92 -7.62 2.70
CA ASP A 564 0.71 -7.95 1.96
C ASP A 564 0.91 -7.79 0.45
N LYS A 565 1.44 -6.66 0.01
CA LYS A 565 1.78 -6.44 -1.41
C LYS A 565 2.85 -7.40 -1.90
N VAL A 566 3.87 -7.71 -1.08
CA VAL A 566 4.91 -8.70 -1.40
C VAL A 566 4.28 -10.05 -1.69
N LYS A 567 3.41 -10.53 -0.81
CA LYS A 567 2.70 -11.80 -0.99
C LYS A 567 1.89 -11.82 -2.29
N LYS A 568 1.08 -10.80 -2.54
CA LYS A 568 0.25 -10.69 -3.74
C LYS A 568 1.07 -10.62 -5.02
N CYS A 569 2.15 -9.83 -5.02
CA CYS A 569 3.08 -9.76 -6.15
C CYS A 569 3.82 -11.08 -6.39
N GLN A 570 4.15 -11.82 -5.34
CA GLN A 570 4.79 -13.13 -5.46
C GLN A 570 3.84 -14.16 -6.08
N GLU A 571 2.58 -14.19 -5.66
CA GLU A 571 1.55 -15.02 -6.29
C GLU A 571 1.34 -14.64 -7.77
N ALA A 572 1.35 -13.34 -8.11
CA ALA A 572 1.23 -12.88 -9.49
C ALA A 572 2.45 -13.25 -10.35
N ALA A 573 3.67 -13.17 -9.80
CA ALA A 573 4.88 -13.57 -10.51
C ALA A 573 4.83 -15.06 -10.87
N VAL A 574 4.34 -15.91 -9.98
CA VAL A 574 4.14 -17.35 -10.24
C VAL A 574 3.04 -17.58 -11.27
N MET A 575 1.94 -16.82 -11.21
CA MET A 575 0.85 -16.93 -12.17
C MET A 575 1.29 -16.59 -13.61
N PHE A 576 2.18 -15.61 -13.77
CA PHE A 576 2.66 -15.18 -15.09
C PHE A 576 3.83 -16.02 -15.62
N ALA A 577 4.55 -16.75 -14.76
CA ALA A 577 5.76 -17.47 -15.14
C ALA A 577 5.56 -18.51 -16.27
N PRO A 578 4.49 -19.32 -16.29
CA PRO A 578 4.32 -20.34 -17.32
C PRO A 578 4.07 -19.77 -18.73
N LEU A 579 3.40 -18.64 -18.82
CA LEU A 579 2.98 -18.06 -20.11
C LEU A 579 3.91 -16.92 -20.56
N GLY A 580 4.59 -16.25 -19.64
CA GLY A 580 5.34 -15.02 -19.94
C GLY A 580 4.47 -13.88 -20.50
N ILE A 581 3.15 -13.98 -20.35
CA ILE A 581 2.17 -13.00 -20.83
C ILE A 581 1.56 -12.31 -19.60
N PHE A 582 1.64 -10.99 -19.61
CA PHE A 582 1.10 -10.16 -18.52
C PHE A 582 -0.30 -9.65 -18.92
N SER A 583 -1.26 -9.83 -18.01
CA SER A 583 -2.62 -9.31 -18.14
C SER A 583 -2.98 -8.54 -16.88
N ARG A 584 -3.64 -7.40 -17.03
CA ARG A 584 -4.24 -6.67 -15.90
C ARG A 584 -5.54 -7.30 -15.41
N GLU A 585 -6.13 -8.16 -16.23
CA GLU A 585 -7.37 -8.89 -15.96
C GLU A 585 -7.16 -10.39 -16.22
N PRO A 586 -6.28 -11.07 -15.46
CA PRO A 586 -6.05 -12.50 -15.63
C PRO A 586 -7.33 -13.27 -15.27
N LYS A 587 -7.57 -14.35 -16.02
CA LYS A 587 -8.75 -15.21 -15.83
C LYS A 587 -8.30 -16.60 -15.37
N PRO A 588 -9.07 -17.29 -14.51
CA PRO A 588 -8.76 -18.65 -14.08
C PRO A 588 -8.59 -19.65 -15.24
N GLU A 589 -9.33 -19.42 -16.34
CA GLU A 589 -9.34 -20.30 -17.51
C GLU A 589 -8.06 -20.18 -18.35
N THR A 590 -7.37 -19.07 -18.24
CA THR A 590 -6.17 -18.78 -19.06
C THR A 590 -4.87 -18.80 -18.26
N HIS A 591 -4.94 -18.74 -16.91
CA HIS A 591 -3.77 -18.69 -16.05
C HIS A 591 -3.79 -19.87 -15.06
N GLN A 592 -2.93 -20.86 -15.30
CA GLN A 592 -2.88 -22.09 -14.52
C GLN A 592 -2.76 -21.87 -12.99
N CYS A 593 -1.94 -20.91 -12.58
CA CYS A 593 -1.71 -20.60 -11.16
C CYS A 593 -2.52 -19.37 -10.68
N TYR A 594 -3.73 -19.19 -11.21
CA TYR A 594 -4.59 -18.10 -10.83
C TYR A 594 -4.95 -18.14 -9.35
N THR A 595 -4.73 -17.02 -8.65
CA THR A 595 -5.30 -16.73 -7.34
C THR A 595 -5.90 -15.33 -7.35
N ARG A 596 -6.82 -15.06 -6.44
CA ARG A 596 -7.39 -13.73 -6.28
C ARG A 596 -6.32 -12.68 -5.93
N ASN A 597 -5.38 -13.02 -5.04
CA ASN A 597 -4.26 -12.16 -4.70
C ASN A 597 -3.39 -11.83 -5.92
N ALA A 598 -3.12 -12.85 -6.76
CA ALA A 598 -2.38 -12.67 -8.00
C ALA A 598 -3.12 -11.74 -8.97
N ALA A 599 -4.43 -11.90 -9.11
CA ALA A 599 -5.26 -11.04 -9.96
C ALA A 599 -5.31 -9.60 -9.44
N GLU A 600 -5.40 -9.40 -8.14
CA GLU A 600 -5.34 -8.06 -7.53
C GLU A 600 -3.98 -7.39 -7.78
N ALA A 601 -2.88 -8.12 -7.61
CA ALA A 601 -1.56 -7.59 -7.94
C ALA A 601 -1.43 -7.31 -9.45
N ALA A 602 -1.95 -8.18 -10.32
CA ALA A 602 -1.96 -7.99 -11.77
C ALA A 602 -2.67 -6.68 -12.18
N ALA A 603 -3.78 -6.35 -11.53
CA ALA A 603 -4.54 -5.12 -11.80
C ALA A 603 -3.78 -3.85 -11.39
N ASN A 604 -3.01 -3.89 -10.29
CA ASN A 604 -2.42 -2.72 -9.63
C ASN A 604 -0.90 -2.63 -9.76
N ALA A 605 -0.23 -3.70 -10.14
CA ALA A 605 1.22 -3.78 -10.24
C ALA A 605 1.71 -3.71 -11.69
N GLN A 606 3.01 -3.58 -11.84
CA GLN A 606 3.71 -3.65 -13.11
C GLN A 606 4.48 -4.96 -13.17
N ALA A 607 4.41 -5.66 -14.30
CA ALA A 607 5.11 -6.90 -14.53
C ALA A 607 6.15 -6.74 -15.65
N ILE A 608 7.26 -7.46 -15.53
CA ILE A 608 8.35 -7.42 -16.49
C ILE A 608 8.99 -8.81 -16.63
N LEU A 609 9.38 -9.18 -17.87
CA LEU A 609 10.14 -10.39 -18.17
C LEU A 609 11.63 -10.19 -17.77
N GLU A 610 11.88 -10.10 -16.49
CA GLU A 610 13.20 -10.03 -15.88
C GLU A 610 13.11 -10.69 -14.50
N PRO A 611 13.81 -11.81 -14.28
CA PRO A 611 13.74 -12.56 -13.02
C PRO A 611 14.50 -11.91 -11.88
N ASN A 612 15.32 -10.90 -12.17
CA ASN A 612 16.10 -10.20 -11.15
C ASN A 612 15.38 -8.94 -10.70
N PRO A 613 14.69 -8.95 -9.55
CA PRO A 613 13.90 -7.81 -9.11
C PRO A 613 14.75 -6.57 -8.81
N ALA A 614 16.02 -6.72 -8.41
CA ALA A 614 16.92 -5.58 -8.26
C ALA A 614 17.26 -4.94 -9.62
N GLN A 615 17.43 -5.74 -10.68
CA GLN A 615 17.67 -5.23 -12.03
C GLN A 615 16.40 -4.56 -12.60
N CYS A 616 15.22 -5.08 -12.30
CA CYS A 616 13.95 -4.48 -12.71
C CYS A 616 13.82 -3.02 -12.26
N VAL A 617 14.25 -2.70 -11.03
CA VAL A 617 14.24 -1.31 -10.55
C VAL A 617 15.04 -0.39 -11.47
N THR A 618 16.22 -0.84 -11.93
CA THR A 618 17.05 -0.07 -12.86
C THR A 618 16.40 0.08 -14.22
N ILE A 619 15.78 -1.01 -14.74
CA ILE A 619 15.05 -0.99 -16.02
C ILE A 619 13.85 -0.04 -15.94
N PHE A 620 13.10 -0.07 -14.85
CA PHE A 620 11.97 0.85 -14.62
C PHE A 620 12.41 2.31 -14.50
N MET A 621 13.58 2.57 -13.93
CA MET A 621 14.15 3.92 -13.90
C MET A 621 14.62 4.38 -15.29
N ASP A 622 15.11 3.49 -16.12
CA ASP A 622 15.51 3.81 -17.51
C ASP A 622 14.27 4.16 -18.37
N ASP A 623 13.21 3.34 -18.32
CA ASP A 623 11.88 3.58 -18.92
C ASP A 623 11.92 4.13 -20.38
N ARG A 624 12.91 3.70 -21.18
CA ARG A 624 13.23 4.26 -22.52
C ARG A 624 12.08 4.17 -23.51
N LYS A 625 11.24 3.13 -23.36
CA LYS A 625 10.19 2.78 -24.32
C LYS A 625 8.93 3.62 -24.17
N SER A 626 8.80 4.39 -23.08
CA SER A 626 7.62 5.21 -22.78
C SER A 626 7.98 6.69 -22.70
N ASP A 627 7.27 7.54 -23.42
CA ASP A 627 7.37 8.99 -23.24
C ASP A 627 6.64 9.46 -21.98
N GLU A 628 5.67 8.68 -21.52
CA GLU A 628 4.93 8.93 -20.28
C GLU A 628 5.74 8.62 -19.02
N MET A 629 6.84 7.87 -19.15
CA MET A 629 7.75 7.48 -18.07
C MET A 629 7.01 6.87 -16.88
N ILE A 630 6.02 6.02 -17.13
CA ILE A 630 5.07 5.48 -16.13
C ILE A 630 5.82 4.76 -14.99
N ASN A 631 6.81 3.94 -15.33
CA ASN A 631 7.57 3.17 -14.34
C ASN A 631 8.44 4.07 -13.48
N ARG A 632 9.17 5.00 -14.07
CA ARG A 632 9.99 5.98 -13.35
C ARG A 632 9.12 6.87 -12.47
N ARG A 633 8.00 7.35 -12.99
CA ARG A 633 7.02 8.15 -12.21
C ARG A 633 6.52 7.39 -10.99
N SER A 634 6.25 6.09 -11.12
CA SER A 634 5.81 5.26 -10.00
C SER A 634 6.87 5.13 -8.91
N ILE A 635 8.15 4.92 -9.30
CA ILE A 635 9.27 4.86 -8.35
C ILE A 635 9.47 6.22 -7.67
N LEU A 636 9.48 7.30 -8.44
CA LEU A 636 9.78 8.65 -7.95
C LEU A 636 8.58 9.39 -7.37
N ASN A 637 7.41 8.76 -7.30
CA ASN A 637 6.21 9.37 -6.71
C ASN A 637 6.38 9.60 -5.21
N PRO A 638 6.32 10.86 -4.73
CA PRO A 638 6.40 11.13 -3.30
C PRO A 638 5.24 10.52 -2.48
N GLY A 639 4.07 10.34 -3.09
CA GLY A 639 2.91 9.72 -2.44
C GLY A 639 3.04 8.21 -2.19
N SER A 640 3.96 7.54 -2.91
CA SER A 640 4.17 6.11 -2.74
C SER A 640 5.03 5.83 -1.50
N GLN A 641 4.40 5.32 -0.44
CA GLN A 641 5.04 5.05 0.86
C GLN A 641 5.40 3.57 1.04
N TYR A 642 4.67 2.67 0.38
CA TYR A 642 4.84 1.22 0.53
C TYR A 642 5.01 0.54 -0.82
N ALA A 643 6.00 -0.33 -0.92
CA ALA A 643 6.24 -1.17 -2.08
C ALA A 643 6.02 -2.65 -1.76
N GLY A 644 5.56 -3.42 -2.75
CA GLY A 644 5.61 -4.87 -2.76
C GLY A 644 6.13 -5.35 -4.09
N PHE A 645 6.83 -6.46 -4.09
CA PHE A 645 7.29 -7.11 -5.32
C PHE A 645 7.43 -8.60 -5.12
N GLY A 646 7.35 -9.33 -6.22
CA GLY A 646 7.56 -10.76 -6.29
C GLY A 646 8.41 -11.09 -7.51
N SER A 647 9.08 -12.22 -7.48
CA SER A 647 9.88 -12.71 -8.59
C SER A 647 9.76 -14.23 -8.69
N ALA A 648 9.57 -14.75 -9.90
CA ALA A 648 9.52 -16.15 -10.22
C ALA A 648 10.23 -16.39 -11.56
N GLU A 649 10.91 -17.48 -11.68
CA GLU A 649 11.65 -17.98 -12.85
C GLU A 649 12.15 -16.95 -13.87
N ASN A 650 11.26 -16.33 -14.65
CA ASN A 650 11.55 -15.46 -15.79
C ASN A 650 10.99 -14.04 -15.68
N ASN A 651 10.29 -13.73 -14.58
CA ASN A 651 9.61 -12.44 -14.46
C ASN A 651 9.63 -11.89 -13.04
N SER A 652 9.34 -10.61 -12.92
CA SER A 652 9.09 -9.92 -11.65
C SER A 652 7.86 -9.03 -11.74
N VAL A 653 7.16 -8.88 -10.63
CA VAL A 653 5.94 -8.06 -10.49
C VAL A 653 6.16 -7.05 -9.37
N PHE A 654 5.82 -5.77 -9.62
CA PHE A 654 6.07 -4.65 -8.70
C PHE A 654 4.82 -3.82 -8.46
N TRP A 655 4.38 -3.73 -7.23
CA TRP A 655 3.31 -2.84 -6.79
C TRP A 655 3.93 -1.64 -6.07
N LEU A 656 4.06 -0.52 -6.78
CA LEU A 656 4.78 0.67 -6.34
C LEU A 656 3.88 1.86 -5.99
N LEU A 657 2.63 1.87 -6.47
CA LEU A 657 1.71 2.98 -6.25
C LEU A 657 0.85 2.75 -5.01
N ASP A 658 0.66 3.80 -4.25
CA ASP A 658 -0.29 3.92 -3.14
C ASP A 658 -1.30 5.03 -3.41
N LEU A 659 -2.52 4.86 -2.87
CA LEU A 659 -3.57 5.88 -2.88
C LEU A 659 -3.46 6.86 -1.69
N ALA A 660 -2.38 6.78 -0.92
CA ALA A 660 -2.17 7.64 0.23
C ALA A 660 -1.86 9.08 -0.18
N PRO A 661 -2.27 10.08 0.60
CA PRO A 661 -1.85 11.47 0.39
C PRO A 661 -0.32 11.58 0.39
N THR A 662 0.21 12.47 -0.46
CA THR A 662 1.66 12.73 -0.52
C THR A 662 2.14 13.30 0.82
N PRO A 663 3.01 12.59 1.55
CA PRO A 663 3.64 13.15 2.74
C PRO A 663 4.42 14.41 2.41
N ASP A 664 4.43 15.39 3.32
CA ASP A 664 5.14 16.66 3.12
C ASP A 664 4.78 17.35 1.78
N SER A 665 3.51 17.32 1.35
CA SER A 665 3.08 17.92 0.08
C SER A 665 3.53 19.37 -0.09
N ALA A 666 3.58 20.14 1.00
CA ALA A 666 4.08 21.52 1.00
C ALA A 666 5.56 21.63 0.55
N TRP A 667 6.37 20.60 0.82
CA TRP A 667 7.77 20.54 0.38
C TRP A 667 7.88 20.59 -1.15
N TYR A 668 7.04 19.81 -1.85
CA TYR A 668 7.10 19.70 -3.31
C TYR A 668 6.49 20.90 -4.07
N LYS A 669 5.97 21.90 -3.36
CA LYS A 669 5.64 23.22 -3.94
C LYS A 669 6.86 24.10 -4.17
N THR A 670 7.94 23.85 -3.47
CA THR A 670 9.19 24.62 -3.54
C THR A 670 10.40 23.80 -3.95
N HIS A 671 10.35 22.50 -3.73
CA HIS A 671 11.40 21.54 -4.09
C HIS A 671 10.91 20.60 -5.19
N PHE A 672 11.81 20.04 -5.93
CA PHE A 672 11.54 19.20 -7.09
C PHE A 672 12.13 17.79 -6.93
N VAL A 673 11.64 16.88 -7.74
CA VAL A 673 12.17 15.54 -7.94
C VAL A 673 12.73 15.46 -9.35
N ALA A 674 14.00 15.17 -9.52
CA ALA A 674 14.66 15.11 -10.83
C ALA A 674 15.54 13.86 -10.95
N TRP A 675 15.57 13.29 -12.16
CA TRP A 675 16.53 12.24 -12.50
C TRP A 675 17.07 12.44 -13.93
N PRO A 676 18.39 12.45 -14.14
CA PRO A 676 19.45 12.47 -13.11
C PRO A 676 19.42 13.75 -12.28
N ASN A 677 20.02 13.72 -11.09
CA ASN A 677 20.11 14.86 -10.20
C ASN A 677 21.50 14.95 -9.57
N ARG A 678 21.97 16.14 -9.28
CA ARG A 678 23.24 16.52 -8.64
C ARG A 678 24.41 15.61 -9.00
N TYR A 679 24.58 14.49 -8.35
CA TYR A 679 25.65 13.52 -8.54
C TYR A 679 25.09 12.17 -8.96
N THR A 680 25.31 11.79 -10.20
CA THR A 680 24.75 10.56 -10.77
C THR A 680 25.89 9.69 -11.34
N PRO A 681 25.98 8.41 -10.95
CA PRO A 681 26.97 7.48 -11.50
C PRO A 681 26.83 7.32 -13.01
N LYS A 682 27.96 7.27 -13.74
CA LYS A 682 27.99 7.16 -15.20
C LYS A 682 27.04 6.08 -15.73
N MET A 683 27.07 4.89 -15.13
CA MET A 683 26.26 3.75 -15.56
C MET A 683 24.75 3.94 -15.35
N LEU A 684 24.32 4.94 -14.62
CA LEU A 684 22.90 5.28 -14.33
C LEU A 684 22.45 6.54 -15.06
N PHE A 685 23.29 7.10 -15.90
CA PHE A 685 22.89 8.15 -16.81
C PHE A 685 21.97 7.57 -17.89
N MET A 686 20.80 8.12 -17.99
CA MET A 686 19.75 7.67 -18.91
C MET A 686 19.47 8.74 -19.94
N ASP A 687 19.09 8.38 -21.15
CA ASP A 687 18.85 9.32 -22.25
C ASP A 687 17.75 10.34 -21.95
N LYS A 688 16.69 9.89 -21.25
CA LYS A 688 15.59 10.76 -20.85
C LYS A 688 15.80 11.23 -19.41
N TRP A 689 15.79 12.54 -19.24
CA TRP A 689 15.83 13.22 -17.95
C TRP A 689 14.41 13.60 -17.53
N THR A 690 14.18 13.71 -16.24
CA THR A 690 12.86 14.05 -15.71
C THR A 690 12.95 15.10 -14.61
N PHE A 691 11.91 15.94 -14.55
CA PHE A 691 11.73 16.95 -13.51
C PHE A 691 10.25 16.98 -13.10
N SER A 692 9.96 16.88 -11.83
CA SER A 692 8.60 16.89 -11.26
C SER A 692 8.54 17.77 -10.03
N MET A 693 7.44 18.49 -9.84
CA MET A 693 7.13 19.23 -8.63
C MET A 693 5.63 19.57 -8.57
N ASP A 694 5.13 19.98 -7.43
CA ASP A 694 3.74 20.42 -7.27
C ASP A 694 3.58 21.86 -7.78
N ALA A 695 3.66 22.04 -9.11
CA ALA A 695 3.49 23.31 -9.81
C ALA A 695 3.00 23.07 -11.25
N PRO A 696 2.37 24.08 -11.91
CA PRO A 696 1.97 23.97 -13.31
C PRO A 696 3.20 23.96 -14.23
N LEU A 697 3.55 22.79 -14.76
CA LEU A 697 4.71 22.56 -15.63
C LEU A 697 4.40 22.60 -17.12
N LYS A 698 3.13 22.70 -17.55
CA LYS A 698 2.72 22.56 -18.97
C LYS A 698 3.41 23.52 -19.93
N GLU A 699 3.70 24.75 -19.47
CA GLU A 699 4.32 25.80 -20.28
C GLU A 699 5.73 26.18 -19.75
N ALA A 700 6.36 25.25 -19.02
CA ALA A 700 7.69 25.50 -18.51
C ALA A 700 8.73 25.35 -19.62
N GLU A 701 9.69 26.26 -19.66
CA GLU A 701 10.87 26.20 -20.53
C GLU A 701 11.98 25.39 -19.85
N VAL A 702 12.59 24.48 -20.59
CA VAL A 702 13.73 23.67 -20.14
C VAL A 702 14.96 24.05 -20.95
N LYS A 703 16.03 24.44 -20.29
CA LYS A 703 17.34 24.66 -20.89
C LYS A 703 18.38 23.83 -20.18
N VAL A 704 19.23 23.19 -20.96
CA VAL A 704 20.36 22.42 -20.46
C VAL A 704 21.65 23.07 -21.01
N PHE A 705 22.61 23.29 -20.15
CA PHE A 705 23.89 23.87 -20.55
C PHE A 705 25.03 22.88 -20.19
N ASP A 706 25.99 22.78 -21.06
CA ASP A 706 27.22 21.99 -20.84
C ASP A 706 28.24 22.71 -19.93
N GLU A 707 29.41 22.12 -19.77
CA GLU A 707 30.50 22.66 -18.97
C GLU A 707 31.01 24.02 -19.48
N THR A 708 30.87 24.30 -20.79
CA THR A 708 31.25 25.54 -21.42
C THR A 708 30.17 26.62 -21.36
N ASN A 709 29.11 26.33 -20.65
CA ASN A 709 27.87 27.14 -20.58
C ASN A 709 27.17 27.31 -21.97
N THR A 710 27.39 26.36 -22.86
CA THR A 710 26.69 26.30 -24.17
C THR A 710 25.37 25.58 -24.01
N GLU A 711 24.29 26.16 -24.55
CA GLU A 711 22.95 25.55 -24.50
C GLU A 711 22.94 24.29 -25.39
N VAL A 712 22.57 23.16 -24.80
CA VAL A 712 22.40 21.88 -25.48
C VAL A 712 20.97 21.77 -26.00
N PRO A 713 20.76 21.55 -27.33
CA PRO A 713 19.41 21.34 -27.85
C PRO A 713 18.66 20.26 -27.06
N THR A 714 17.44 20.54 -26.68
CA THR A 714 16.70 19.67 -25.74
C THR A 714 15.28 19.48 -26.23
N ILE A 715 14.85 18.23 -26.39
CA ILE A 715 13.46 17.88 -26.71
C ILE A 715 12.71 17.66 -25.38
N VAL A 716 11.55 18.32 -25.22
CA VAL A 716 10.78 18.33 -23.98
C VAL A 716 9.40 17.77 -24.21
N PHE A 717 8.96 16.90 -23.30
CA PHE A 717 7.60 16.34 -23.25
C PHE A 717 6.99 16.67 -21.87
N TYR A 718 5.73 17.07 -21.88
CA TYR A 718 4.97 17.32 -20.67
C TYR A 718 4.01 16.18 -20.35
N GLN A 719 4.03 15.76 -19.11
CA GLN A 719 3.08 14.78 -18.57
C GLN A 719 2.24 15.45 -17.47
N PRO A 720 0.90 15.46 -17.60
CA PRO A 720 0.03 16.09 -16.61
C PRO A 720 0.10 15.37 -15.26
N ALA A 721 -0.33 16.08 -14.22
CA ALA A 721 -0.59 15.45 -12.94
C ALA A 721 -1.68 14.38 -13.12
N GLY A 722 -1.44 13.21 -12.57
CA GLY A 722 -2.46 12.17 -12.41
C GLY A 722 -3.02 12.19 -11.00
N GLN A 723 -4.02 11.35 -10.72
CA GLN A 723 -4.56 11.20 -9.36
C GLN A 723 -3.48 10.86 -8.31
N LEU A 724 -2.39 10.26 -8.74
CA LEU A 724 -1.35 9.69 -7.88
C LEU A 724 0.07 10.24 -8.16
N ASN A 725 0.24 11.10 -9.14
CA ASN A 725 1.55 11.56 -9.57
C ASN A 725 1.62 13.08 -9.71
N LEU A 726 2.77 13.66 -9.34
CA LEU A 726 3.09 15.04 -9.67
C LEU A 726 3.13 15.24 -11.19
N PRO A 727 2.85 16.45 -11.71
CA PRO A 727 3.13 16.79 -13.10
C PRO A 727 4.63 16.65 -13.37
N MET A 728 5.00 16.24 -14.58
CA MET A 728 6.37 15.94 -14.94
C MET A 728 6.74 16.53 -16.29
N LEU A 729 7.95 17.03 -16.39
CA LEU A 729 8.66 17.23 -17.65
C LEU A 729 9.59 16.04 -17.86
N SER A 730 9.51 15.37 -18.99
CA SER A 730 10.56 14.49 -19.48
C SER A 730 11.29 15.18 -20.64
N PHE A 731 12.60 15.14 -20.65
CA PHE A 731 13.37 15.82 -21.67
C PHE A 731 14.63 15.06 -22.02
N ARG A 732 15.04 15.23 -23.28
CA ARG A 732 16.23 14.59 -23.83
C ARG A 732 17.16 15.66 -24.35
N PRO A 733 18.29 15.96 -23.65
CA PRO A 733 19.36 16.76 -24.21
C PRO A 733 20.00 16.03 -25.39
N ALA A 734 20.27 16.76 -26.48
CA ALA A 734 20.94 16.23 -27.68
C ALA A 734 22.47 16.10 -27.48
N ALA A 735 22.90 15.75 -26.28
CA ALA A 735 24.29 15.49 -25.97
C ALA A 735 24.59 14.01 -26.14
N ASP A 736 25.74 13.67 -26.69
CA ASP A 736 26.24 12.31 -26.61
C ASP A 736 26.56 11.98 -25.16
N LEU A 737 25.69 11.19 -24.55
CA LEU A 737 25.81 10.80 -23.15
C LEU A 737 26.72 9.57 -22.96
N GLY A 738 27.19 8.94 -24.05
CA GLY A 738 27.96 7.67 -24.01
C GLY A 738 29.37 7.78 -23.43
N ASP A 739 30.08 8.87 -23.68
CA ASP A 739 31.53 9.03 -23.36
C ASP A 739 31.86 9.98 -22.21
N LYS A 740 30.88 10.19 -21.30
CA LYS A 740 31.09 11.14 -20.21
C LYS A 740 32.12 10.65 -19.19
N LYS A 741 33.10 11.49 -18.92
CA LYS A 741 34.09 11.24 -17.87
C LYS A 741 33.54 11.64 -16.49
N PRO A 742 33.96 10.97 -15.40
CA PRO A 742 33.67 11.48 -14.06
C PRO A 742 34.10 12.95 -13.95
N GLY A 743 33.20 13.76 -13.34
CA GLY A 743 33.40 15.22 -13.26
C GLY A 743 32.64 16.02 -14.31
N THR A 744 32.24 15.42 -15.45
CA THR A 744 31.39 16.12 -16.45
C THR A 744 30.12 16.66 -15.81
N ARG A 745 29.80 17.94 -16.07
CA ARG A 745 28.72 18.66 -15.39
C ARG A 745 27.81 19.36 -16.39
N TRP A 746 26.54 19.28 -16.17
CA TRP A 746 25.49 20.08 -16.86
C TRP A 746 24.77 20.96 -15.86
N GLN A 747 24.31 22.11 -16.35
CA GLN A 747 23.37 22.97 -15.64
C GLN A 747 22.00 22.84 -16.28
N VAL A 748 20.98 22.57 -15.48
CA VAL A 748 19.58 22.50 -15.93
C VAL A 748 18.84 23.67 -15.34
N LYS A 749 18.14 24.40 -16.22
CA LYS A 749 17.31 25.55 -15.88
C LYS A 749 15.90 25.31 -16.31
N ILE A 750 14.98 25.29 -15.35
CA ILE A 750 13.55 25.14 -15.58
C ILE A 750 12.88 26.47 -15.25
N THR A 751 12.28 27.11 -16.23
CA THR A 751 11.57 28.39 -16.05
C THR A 751 10.07 28.18 -16.20
N LEU A 752 9.30 28.38 -15.14
CA LEU A 752 7.84 28.24 -15.14
C LEU A 752 7.19 29.44 -15.88
N LYS A 753 5.93 29.30 -16.27
CA LYS A 753 5.14 30.39 -16.89
C LYS A 753 5.12 31.67 -16.05
N ASN A 754 5.10 31.59 -14.74
CA ASN A 754 5.16 32.72 -13.82
C ASN A 754 6.56 33.32 -13.64
N LYS A 755 7.52 32.98 -14.51
CA LYS A 755 8.93 33.42 -14.50
C LYS A 755 9.76 32.91 -13.31
N LYS A 756 9.21 32.07 -12.42
CA LYS A 756 9.98 31.42 -11.38
C LYS A 756 10.92 30.40 -12.01
N THR A 757 12.20 30.42 -11.61
CA THR A 757 13.24 29.58 -12.19
C THR A 757 13.80 28.62 -11.14
N TYR A 758 14.02 27.37 -11.55
CA TYR A 758 14.70 26.34 -10.78
C TYR A 758 15.97 25.94 -11.52
N ASN A 759 17.08 25.97 -10.81
CA ASN A 759 18.39 25.59 -11.36
C ASN A 759 18.94 24.41 -10.57
N TYR A 760 19.49 23.43 -11.26
CA TYR A 760 20.24 22.37 -10.62
C TYR A 760 21.34 21.87 -11.54
N SER A 761 22.38 21.32 -10.95
CA SER A 761 23.48 20.72 -11.72
C SER A 761 23.37 19.21 -11.74
N VAL A 762 23.84 18.61 -12.80
CA VAL A 762 24.00 17.16 -12.94
C VAL A 762 25.46 16.88 -13.20
N THR A 763 26.10 16.13 -12.32
CA THR A 763 27.53 15.81 -12.40
C THR A 763 27.72 14.30 -12.45
N VAL A 764 28.53 13.80 -13.36
CA VAL A 764 28.91 12.38 -13.46
C VAL A 764 29.89 12.02 -12.32
N ILE A 765 29.60 10.94 -11.57
CA ILE A 765 30.49 10.32 -10.59
C ILE A 765 30.80 8.86 -10.93
#